data_95b137c8f83d799c026aeb284254a31f
#
_entry.id   95b137c8f83d799c026aeb284254a31f
#
_cell.length_a   1.000
_cell.length_b   1.000
_cell.length_c   1.000
_cell.angle_alpha   90.00
_cell.angle_beta   90.00
_cell.angle_gamma   90.00
#
_symmetry.space_group_name_H-M   'P 1'
#
loop_
_entity.id
_entity.type
_entity.pdbx_description
1 polymer ?
#
loop_
_entity_poly.entity_id
_entity_poly.type
_entity_poly.pdbx_seq_one_letter_code
_entity_poly.pdbx_strand_id
1 'polypeptide(L)'
;MNTEPRFSAPETLRAIAGAGRALGRHQRRDGHWVFELEADATIPAEYVLLEHYMDRITPERQARVGAYLRRIQGEHGGWPMFHAGEFNISASVKAYCALKAIGDDPQAPHMVRARQAILGHGGAERANVFTRIQLALFGAIPWRGVPVMPVEIMHLPKWFFFNIWAVSYWARTCVVPLLVLQALKPRARNPRRVSFEEIFWTPPGQVRDWIRGPYRSRWGVVFKHIDTVLRWTEPLFSKVARESAIAKAVDFVEERLNGEDGLGAIYPAMAYALMMYDVLGYPEDDPRRVTIWKAIDKLLVETDEEVYCQPCVSPVWDTSLSGHAMIEAARTGGIEAQAELDAACDWLVARQVTNVRGDWAETRPDAEPGGWAFQYRNDHYPDVDDTAVVAMLLHRNGRPEHAEAVEKARRWIVGMQSRNGGWGAFDADNDREFLNHIPFSDHGALLDPPTADVTGRCISFLSQLGHEEDRPVIERALAYLRAEQERDGSWYGRWGTNYVYGTWTVLCALNAAGVPHDDPMVRRAVDWLVSIQRADGGWGEDERSYDVGHYVENAESLPSQTAWAMLGLMSVGQADHPAVLRGAAYLQRTQGPDGEWQERAYNAVGFPRVFYLKYHGYRLFFPLFALSRLHNLQRGNSREVSFGF
;
A
#
# COMPACT_ATOMS: atom_id res chain seq x y z
N MET A 1 -27.17 25.76 -25.59
CA MET A 1 -27.31 24.38 -26.10
C MET A 1 -26.12 23.59 -25.53
N ASN A 2 -26.31 22.92 -24.40
CA ASN A 2 -25.33 21.98 -23.88
C ASN A 2 -25.40 20.72 -24.76
N THR A 3 -24.46 20.58 -25.69
CA THR A 3 -24.27 19.31 -26.37
C THR A 3 -23.64 18.37 -25.37
N GLU A 4 -24.41 17.40 -24.88
CA GLU A 4 -23.85 16.28 -24.13
C GLU A 4 -22.67 15.69 -24.91
N PRO A 5 -21.53 15.43 -24.26
CA PRO A 5 -20.37 14.84 -24.93
C PRO A 5 -20.76 13.46 -25.47
N ARG A 6 -20.79 13.32 -26.79
CA ARG A 6 -21.13 12.06 -27.46
C ARG A 6 -19.88 11.19 -27.57
N PHE A 7 -20.00 9.94 -27.13
CA PHE A 7 -19.01 8.91 -27.40
C PHE A 7 -18.75 8.76 -28.91
N SER A 8 -17.48 8.70 -29.29
CA SER A 8 -17.02 8.57 -30.67
C SER A 8 -16.09 7.38 -30.82
N ALA A 9 -16.51 6.33 -31.53
CA ALA A 9 -15.70 5.12 -31.75
C ALA A 9 -14.35 5.39 -32.45
N PRO A 10 -14.25 6.27 -33.48
CA PRO A 10 -12.95 6.62 -34.07
C PRO A 10 -12.01 7.37 -33.11
N GLU A 11 -12.57 8.19 -32.21
CA GLU A 11 -11.78 8.89 -31.17
C GLU A 11 -11.30 7.91 -30.12
N THR A 12 -12.10 6.90 -29.75
CA THR A 12 -11.70 5.81 -28.86
C THR A 12 -10.47 5.09 -29.37
N LEU A 13 -10.45 4.68 -30.65
CA LEU A 13 -9.28 4.00 -31.24
C LEU A 13 -8.03 4.88 -31.26
N ARG A 14 -8.18 6.19 -31.52
CA ARG A 14 -7.06 7.14 -31.42
C ARG A 14 -6.54 7.24 -29.99
N ALA A 15 -7.43 7.33 -29.02
CA ALA A 15 -7.06 7.39 -27.60
C ALA A 15 -6.34 6.10 -27.16
N ILE A 16 -6.87 4.92 -27.52
CA ILE A 16 -6.25 3.61 -27.25
C ILE A 16 -4.84 3.55 -27.86
N ALA A 17 -4.69 3.89 -29.13
CA ALA A 17 -3.40 3.87 -29.80
C ALA A 17 -2.38 4.85 -29.18
N GLY A 18 -2.85 6.03 -28.75
CA GLY A 18 -2.04 7.00 -28.02
C GLY A 18 -1.56 6.45 -26.69
N ALA A 19 -2.48 5.96 -25.87
CA ALA A 19 -2.19 5.41 -24.53
C ALA A 19 -1.34 4.13 -24.60
N GLY A 20 -1.61 3.24 -25.55
CA GLY A 20 -0.81 2.02 -25.72
C GLY A 20 0.65 2.33 -26.07
N ARG A 21 0.89 3.30 -26.97
CA ARG A 21 2.27 3.76 -27.24
C ARG A 21 2.90 4.45 -26.03
N ALA A 22 2.13 5.22 -25.28
CA ALA A 22 2.62 5.86 -24.05
C ALA A 22 3.05 4.80 -23.04
N LEU A 23 2.19 3.82 -22.74
CA LEU A 23 2.49 2.73 -21.80
C LEU A 23 3.70 1.89 -22.27
N GLY A 24 3.81 1.60 -23.58
CA GLY A 24 4.95 0.88 -24.16
C GLY A 24 6.29 1.61 -23.97
N ARG A 25 6.31 2.95 -23.99
CA ARG A 25 7.54 3.74 -23.72
C ARG A 25 8.06 3.58 -22.29
N HIS A 26 7.19 3.25 -21.33
CA HIS A 26 7.57 3.04 -19.94
C HIS A 26 8.06 1.62 -19.64
N GLN A 27 7.91 0.67 -20.60
CA GLN A 27 8.40 -0.69 -20.41
C GLN A 27 9.93 -0.71 -20.31
N ARG A 28 10.47 -1.38 -19.33
CA ARG A 28 11.90 -1.58 -19.14
C ARG A 28 12.43 -2.59 -20.17
N ARG A 29 13.75 -2.53 -20.42
CA ARG A 29 14.40 -3.38 -21.43
C ARG A 29 14.26 -4.89 -21.19
N ASP A 30 14.09 -5.29 -19.94
CA ASP A 30 13.88 -6.68 -19.53
C ASP A 30 12.39 -7.12 -19.52
N GLY A 31 11.50 -6.25 -19.98
CA GLY A 31 10.08 -6.54 -20.20
C GLY A 31 9.12 -6.07 -19.11
N HIS A 32 9.59 -5.62 -17.93
CA HIS A 32 8.70 -5.19 -16.86
C HIS A 32 8.34 -3.70 -16.91
N TRP A 33 7.31 -3.33 -16.15
CA TRP A 33 6.97 -1.96 -15.81
C TRP A 33 7.18 -1.70 -14.33
N VAL A 34 7.65 -0.52 -14.02
CA VAL A 34 7.68 0.02 -12.66
C VAL A 34 7.47 1.52 -12.72
N PHE A 35 6.49 2.00 -11.95
CA PHE A 35 6.16 3.41 -11.84
C PHE A 35 6.49 3.93 -10.45
N GLU A 36 6.44 5.24 -10.30
CA GLU A 36 6.61 5.88 -9.01
C GLU A 36 5.45 5.53 -8.09
N LEU A 37 5.78 5.27 -6.82
CA LEU A 37 4.83 5.06 -5.74
C LEU A 37 5.03 6.18 -4.71
N GLU A 38 4.39 7.31 -4.95
CA GLU A 38 4.52 8.49 -4.10
C GLU A 38 3.68 8.34 -2.84
N ALA A 39 4.22 8.79 -1.70
CA ALA A 39 3.52 8.85 -0.42
C ALA A 39 3.59 10.27 0.16
N ASP A 40 3.18 10.41 1.43
CA ASP A 40 3.25 11.66 2.15
C ASP A 40 4.68 12.06 2.56
N ALA A 41 4.80 13.17 3.29
CA ALA A 41 6.08 13.71 3.73
C ALA A 41 6.85 12.82 4.73
N THR A 42 6.25 11.76 5.29
CA THR A 42 6.85 11.00 6.40
C THR A 42 8.10 10.24 5.99
N ILE A 43 8.07 9.52 4.85
CA ILE A 43 9.21 8.73 4.38
C ILE A 43 10.39 9.60 3.92
N PRO A 44 10.19 10.64 3.09
CA PRO A 44 11.27 11.57 2.75
C PRO A 44 11.90 12.25 3.97
N ALA A 45 11.08 12.61 4.97
CA ALA A 45 11.58 13.20 6.21
C ALA A 45 12.37 12.19 7.06
N GLU A 46 11.89 10.95 7.18
CA GLU A 46 12.60 9.89 7.89
C GLU A 46 13.92 9.52 7.22
N TYR A 47 13.98 9.56 5.89
CA TYR A 47 15.23 9.36 5.15
C TYR A 47 16.32 10.37 5.58
N VAL A 48 15.98 11.65 5.62
CA VAL A 48 16.89 12.70 6.13
C VAL A 48 17.30 12.41 7.57
N LEU A 49 16.34 12.08 8.43
CA LEU A 49 16.62 11.80 9.84
C LEU A 49 17.46 10.53 10.02
N LEU A 50 17.32 9.52 9.14
CA LEU A 50 18.16 8.33 9.13
C LEU A 50 19.62 8.67 8.78
N GLU A 51 19.86 9.53 7.77
CA GLU A 51 21.20 10.01 7.45
C GLU A 51 21.84 10.74 8.66
N HIS A 52 21.06 11.56 9.37
CA HIS A 52 21.52 12.23 10.60
C HIS A 52 21.70 11.27 11.79
N TYR A 53 20.88 10.22 11.88
CA TYR A 53 21.07 9.17 12.89
C TYR A 53 22.40 8.46 12.69
N MET A 54 22.74 8.11 11.45
CA MET A 54 23.93 7.36 11.06
C MET A 54 25.19 8.22 10.85
N ASP A 55 25.09 9.55 10.92
CA ASP A 55 26.15 10.49 10.52
C ASP A 55 26.64 10.27 9.08
N ARG A 56 25.70 9.98 8.17
CA ARG A 56 25.96 9.75 6.74
C ARG A 56 25.22 10.77 5.88
N ILE A 57 25.53 12.05 6.10
CA ILE A 57 24.84 13.16 5.44
C ILE A 57 25.35 13.35 4.01
N THR A 58 24.41 13.44 3.06
CA THR A 58 24.66 13.80 1.66
C THR A 58 24.05 15.18 1.37
N PRO A 59 24.82 16.28 1.53
CA PRO A 59 24.27 17.64 1.53
C PRO A 59 23.47 18.01 0.27
N GLU A 60 23.96 17.64 -0.93
CA GLU A 60 23.31 17.95 -2.20
C GLU A 60 21.97 17.23 -2.33
N ARG A 61 21.91 15.96 -1.91
CA ARG A 61 20.68 15.17 -1.90
C ARG A 61 19.69 15.74 -0.87
N GLN A 62 20.16 16.05 0.35
CA GLN A 62 19.32 16.66 1.39
C GLN A 62 18.73 18.00 0.96
N ALA A 63 19.48 18.82 0.22
CA ALA A 63 18.97 20.08 -0.30
C ALA A 63 17.76 19.86 -1.25
N ARG A 64 17.83 18.84 -2.13
CA ARG A 64 16.75 18.45 -3.04
C ARG A 64 15.57 17.79 -2.30
N VAL A 65 15.82 16.99 -1.25
CA VAL A 65 14.74 16.50 -0.38
C VAL A 65 14.05 17.66 0.34
N GLY A 66 14.80 18.65 0.78
CA GLY A 66 14.25 19.88 1.35
C GLY A 66 13.38 20.65 0.36
N ALA A 67 13.76 20.71 -0.91
CA ALA A 67 12.95 21.33 -1.98
C ALA A 67 11.59 20.62 -2.11
N TYR A 68 11.59 19.28 -2.20
CA TYR A 68 10.38 18.47 -2.22
C TYR A 68 9.49 18.73 -0.99
N LEU A 69 10.04 18.64 0.23
CA LEU A 69 9.27 18.85 1.47
C LEU A 69 8.64 20.25 1.53
N ARG A 70 9.36 21.29 1.09
CA ARG A 70 8.81 22.66 1.06
C ARG A 70 7.69 22.81 0.03
N ARG A 71 7.81 22.16 -1.14
CA ARG A 71 6.80 22.19 -2.19
C ARG A 71 5.47 21.57 -1.77
N ILE A 72 5.53 20.46 -1.02
CA ILE A 72 4.31 19.72 -0.60
C ILE A 72 3.74 20.23 0.74
N GLN A 73 4.29 21.30 1.32
CA GLN A 73 3.70 21.92 2.52
C GLN A 73 2.31 22.47 2.19
N GLY A 74 1.30 22.07 2.98
CA GLY A 74 -0.07 22.51 2.79
C GLY A 74 -0.32 23.96 3.17
N GLU A 75 -1.42 24.54 2.66
CA GLU A 75 -1.83 25.92 2.99
C GLU A 75 -2.08 26.14 4.50
N HIS A 76 -2.50 25.09 5.22
CA HIS A 76 -2.63 25.07 6.67
C HIS A 76 -1.29 25.16 7.43
N GLY A 77 -0.17 25.23 6.71
CA GLY A 77 1.18 25.40 7.26
C GLY A 77 1.91 24.10 7.62
N GLY A 78 1.22 22.98 7.74
CA GLY A 78 1.82 21.66 7.99
C GLY A 78 1.80 20.77 6.73
N TRP A 79 1.91 19.45 6.92
CA TRP A 79 1.88 18.46 5.85
C TRP A 79 0.67 17.54 5.99
N PRO A 80 -0.11 17.37 4.91
CA PRO A 80 -1.19 16.41 4.87
C PRO A 80 -0.67 14.99 4.58
N MET A 81 -1.55 14.00 4.70
CA MET A 81 -1.27 12.60 4.34
C MET A 81 -1.48 12.29 2.86
N PHE A 82 -2.20 13.15 2.15
CA PHE A 82 -2.48 13.04 0.71
C PHE A 82 -2.72 14.43 0.10
N HIS A 83 -2.75 14.51 -1.22
CA HIS A 83 -2.90 15.79 -1.92
C HIS A 83 -4.18 16.53 -1.49
N ALA A 84 -4.04 17.80 -1.13
CA ALA A 84 -5.11 18.66 -0.62
C ALA A 84 -5.82 18.13 0.66
N GLY A 85 -5.22 17.18 1.37
CA GLY A 85 -5.72 16.65 2.64
C GLY A 85 -5.58 17.66 3.79
N GLU A 86 -6.17 17.31 4.93
CA GLU A 86 -6.09 18.09 6.15
C GLU A 86 -4.72 17.99 6.83
N PHE A 87 -4.46 18.90 7.78
CA PHE A 87 -3.25 18.89 8.58
C PHE A 87 -3.07 17.54 9.31
N ASN A 88 -1.89 16.93 9.17
CA ASN A 88 -1.50 15.77 9.95
C ASN A 88 -0.34 16.12 10.91
N ILE A 89 -0.55 15.88 12.20
CA ILE A 89 0.44 16.22 13.23
C ILE A 89 1.74 15.43 13.08
N SER A 90 1.65 14.12 12.75
CA SER A 90 2.81 13.22 12.67
C SER A 90 3.67 13.51 11.45
N ALA A 91 3.06 13.70 10.28
CA ALA A 91 3.74 14.11 9.06
C ALA A 91 4.40 15.49 9.23
N SER A 92 3.67 16.44 9.85
CA SER A 92 4.17 17.80 10.07
C SER A 92 5.37 17.85 11.03
N VAL A 93 5.34 17.07 12.11
CA VAL A 93 6.46 16.98 13.04
C VAL A 93 7.70 16.40 12.35
N LYS A 94 7.55 15.30 11.60
CA LYS A 94 8.67 14.67 10.87
C LYS A 94 9.27 15.61 9.83
N ALA A 95 8.43 16.23 9.00
CA ALA A 95 8.88 17.17 7.97
C ALA A 95 9.58 18.40 8.57
N TYR A 96 9.02 18.97 9.65
CA TYR A 96 9.67 20.07 10.37
C TYR A 96 11.05 19.67 10.90
N CYS A 97 11.15 18.51 11.55
CA CYS A 97 12.42 17.99 12.08
C CYS A 97 13.45 17.76 10.96
N ALA A 98 13.03 17.21 9.84
CA ALA A 98 13.90 16.97 8.68
C ALA A 98 14.42 18.29 8.08
N LEU A 99 13.53 19.25 7.81
CA LEU A 99 13.93 20.55 7.26
C LEU A 99 14.90 21.28 8.19
N LYS A 100 14.63 21.26 9.50
CA LYS A 100 15.56 21.83 10.48
C LYS A 100 16.91 21.09 10.49
N ALA A 101 16.90 19.76 10.37
CA ALA A 101 18.12 18.95 10.28
C ALA A 101 18.92 19.24 8.98
N ILE A 102 18.25 19.50 7.86
CA ILE A 102 18.89 19.96 6.62
C ILE A 102 19.58 21.32 6.80
N GLY A 103 19.05 22.17 7.66
CA GLY A 103 19.62 23.49 7.98
C GLY A 103 18.70 24.66 7.66
N ASP A 104 17.40 24.42 7.46
CA ASP A 104 16.43 25.50 7.30
C ASP A 104 16.36 26.36 8.57
N ASP A 105 16.38 27.68 8.38
CA ASP A 105 16.27 28.62 9.50
C ASP A 105 14.88 28.47 10.17
N PRO A 106 14.80 28.19 11.49
CA PRO A 106 13.54 28.14 12.21
C PRO A 106 12.69 29.41 12.14
N GLN A 107 13.28 30.53 11.72
CA GLN A 107 12.58 31.79 11.48
C GLN A 107 12.14 31.99 10.01
N ALA A 108 12.51 31.10 9.10
CA ALA A 108 12.03 31.15 7.74
C ALA A 108 10.49 31.02 7.68
N PRO A 109 9.79 31.72 6.77
CA PRO A 109 8.32 31.79 6.77
C PRO A 109 7.63 30.41 6.76
N HIS A 110 8.13 29.43 6.01
CA HIS A 110 7.59 28.09 5.97
C HIS A 110 7.78 27.33 7.29
N MET A 111 8.92 27.51 7.97
CA MET A 111 9.21 26.90 9.28
C MET A 111 8.35 27.53 10.39
N VAL A 112 8.17 28.86 10.35
CA VAL A 112 7.29 29.56 11.31
C VAL A 112 5.84 29.07 11.16
N ARG A 113 5.32 28.98 9.92
CA ARG A 113 3.97 28.44 9.67
C ARG A 113 3.84 27.01 10.18
N ALA A 114 4.83 26.15 9.88
CA ALA A 114 4.82 24.75 10.34
C ALA A 114 4.81 24.63 11.86
N ARG A 115 5.67 25.38 12.55
CA ARG A 115 5.71 25.41 14.02
C ARG A 115 4.39 25.89 14.61
N GLN A 116 3.80 26.97 14.07
CA GLN A 116 2.50 27.48 14.52
C GLN A 116 1.39 26.46 14.32
N ALA A 117 1.35 25.77 13.16
CA ALA A 117 0.38 24.71 12.88
C ALA A 117 0.55 23.52 13.85
N ILE A 118 1.78 23.04 14.07
CA ILE A 118 2.06 21.96 15.03
C ILE A 118 1.60 22.34 16.43
N LEU A 119 1.96 23.52 16.91
CA LEU A 119 1.55 24.01 18.22
C LEU A 119 0.03 24.21 18.29
N GLY A 120 -0.60 24.76 17.25
CA GLY A 120 -2.06 24.92 17.16
C GLY A 120 -2.84 23.61 17.28
N HIS A 121 -2.23 22.48 16.91
CA HIS A 121 -2.80 21.13 17.05
C HIS A 121 -2.32 20.37 18.29
N GLY A 122 -1.73 21.08 19.27
CA GLY A 122 -1.38 20.55 20.58
C GLY A 122 0.05 20.06 20.74
N GLY A 123 0.95 20.44 19.82
CA GLY A 123 2.39 20.17 19.90
C GLY A 123 2.80 18.75 19.47
N ALA A 124 4.12 18.54 19.37
CA ALA A 124 4.71 17.27 18.95
C ALA A 124 4.38 16.10 19.91
N GLU A 125 3.97 16.37 21.14
CA GLU A 125 3.49 15.37 22.09
C GLU A 125 2.20 14.67 21.65
N ARG A 126 1.51 15.17 20.61
CA ARG A 126 0.30 14.56 20.03
C ARG A 126 0.58 13.62 18.87
N ALA A 127 1.82 13.55 18.39
CA ALA A 127 2.21 12.70 17.30
C ALA A 127 2.04 11.20 17.62
N ASN A 128 1.87 10.38 16.60
CA ASN A 128 1.72 8.92 16.70
C ASN A 128 2.99 8.23 17.24
N VAL A 129 2.89 6.95 17.55
CA VAL A 129 3.96 6.16 18.15
C VAL A 129 5.24 6.18 17.32
N PHE A 130 5.17 6.06 15.99
CA PHE A 130 6.37 6.05 15.13
C PHE A 130 7.10 7.38 15.14
N THR A 131 6.37 8.49 15.11
CA THR A 131 6.96 9.83 15.26
C THR A 131 7.59 10.02 16.64
N ARG A 132 6.96 9.51 17.70
CA ARG A 132 7.54 9.55 19.06
C ARG A 132 8.79 8.68 19.20
N ILE A 133 8.86 7.53 18.52
CA ILE A 133 10.09 6.72 18.45
C ILE A 133 11.20 7.54 17.78
N GLN A 134 10.93 8.19 16.66
CA GLN A 134 11.90 9.04 15.97
C GLN A 134 12.41 10.17 16.89
N LEU A 135 11.51 10.84 17.59
CA LEU A 135 11.88 11.89 18.56
C LEU A 135 12.69 11.33 19.74
N ALA A 136 12.39 10.11 20.21
CA ALA A 136 13.15 9.45 21.29
C ALA A 136 14.57 9.07 20.85
N LEU A 137 14.73 8.56 19.61
CA LEU A 137 16.03 8.27 19.01
C LEU A 137 16.91 9.52 18.93
N PHE A 138 16.35 10.69 18.65
CA PHE A 138 17.07 11.97 18.66
C PHE A 138 17.21 12.58 20.09
N GLY A 139 16.66 11.94 21.10
CA GLY A 139 16.68 12.43 22.48
C GLY A 139 15.82 13.66 22.74
N ALA A 140 14.93 14.00 21.79
CA ALA A 140 13.96 15.09 21.92
C ALA A 140 12.87 14.77 22.96
N ILE A 141 12.56 13.49 23.15
CA ILE A 141 11.68 13.00 24.21
C ILE A 141 12.32 11.86 25.00
N PRO A 142 11.94 11.63 26.25
CA PRO A 142 12.37 10.45 26.99
C PRO A 142 11.68 9.20 26.43
N TRP A 143 12.36 8.03 26.47
CA TRP A 143 11.80 6.75 26.02
C TRP A 143 10.49 6.34 26.72
N ARG A 144 10.19 6.91 27.88
CA ARG A 144 8.87 6.74 28.53
C ARG A 144 7.72 7.34 27.69
N GLY A 145 8.02 8.15 26.68
CA GLY A 145 7.05 8.67 25.71
C GLY A 145 6.61 7.65 24.65
N VAL A 146 7.27 6.50 24.59
CA VAL A 146 6.96 5.39 23.70
C VAL A 146 6.34 4.24 24.50
N PRO A 147 5.28 3.55 24.00
CA PRO A 147 4.74 2.35 24.64
C PRO A 147 5.81 1.26 24.76
N VAL A 148 5.74 0.50 25.84
CA VAL A 148 6.74 -0.56 26.11
C VAL A 148 6.43 -1.80 25.27
N MET A 149 7.41 -2.21 24.48
CA MET A 149 7.40 -3.50 23.78
C MET A 149 8.71 -4.25 24.10
N PRO A 150 8.68 -5.18 25.06
CA PRO A 150 9.89 -5.92 25.44
C PRO A 150 10.37 -6.83 24.31
N VAL A 151 11.69 -6.87 24.05
CA VAL A 151 12.25 -7.78 23.06
C VAL A 151 12.00 -9.25 23.38
N GLU A 152 11.71 -9.56 24.62
CA GLU A 152 11.33 -10.89 25.13
C GLU A 152 10.03 -11.43 24.50
N ILE A 153 9.25 -10.59 23.81
CA ILE A 153 8.13 -11.01 22.95
C ILE A 153 8.58 -12.06 21.92
N MET A 154 9.83 -12.04 21.48
CA MET A 154 10.40 -13.07 20.59
C MET A 154 10.40 -14.49 21.16
N HIS A 155 10.16 -14.65 22.45
CA HIS A 155 10.01 -15.95 23.12
C HIS A 155 8.56 -16.39 23.32
N LEU A 156 7.58 -15.53 23.03
CA LEU A 156 6.17 -15.87 23.25
C LEU A 156 5.71 -16.94 22.25
N PRO A 157 5.06 -18.00 22.72
CA PRO A 157 4.57 -19.06 21.86
C PRO A 157 3.33 -18.60 21.08
N LYS A 158 3.04 -19.24 19.94
CA LYS A 158 1.91 -18.92 19.06
C LYS A 158 0.52 -18.96 19.73
N TRP A 159 0.35 -19.78 20.75
CA TRP A 159 -0.91 -19.88 21.50
C TRP A 159 -1.15 -18.70 22.46
N PHE A 160 -0.11 -17.92 22.76
CA PHE A 160 -0.27 -16.76 23.63
C PHE A 160 -1.12 -15.69 22.91
N PHE A 161 -1.91 -14.93 23.68
CA PHE A 161 -2.87 -13.97 23.11
C PHE A 161 -2.22 -12.90 22.22
N PHE A 162 -0.97 -12.56 22.51
CA PHE A 162 -0.12 -11.67 21.71
C PHE A 162 1.19 -12.40 21.40
N ASN A 163 1.54 -12.45 20.12
CA ASN A 163 2.82 -12.97 19.62
C ASN A 163 3.09 -12.34 18.24
N ILE A 164 4.32 -12.41 17.74
CA ILE A 164 4.70 -11.77 16.48
C ILE A 164 3.95 -12.33 15.25
N TRP A 165 3.43 -13.56 15.34
CA TRP A 165 2.68 -14.21 14.25
C TRP A 165 1.20 -13.80 14.22
N ALA A 166 0.73 -13.12 15.25
CA ALA A 166 -0.64 -12.64 15.33
C ALA A 166 -0.83 -11.24 14.68
N VAL A 167 0.25 -10.63 14.20
CA VAL A 167 0.24 -9.34 13.53
C VAL A 167 0.65 -9.52 12.05
N SER A 168 0.34 -8.56 11.20
CA SER A 168 0.65 -8.59 9.77
C SER A 168 2.15 -8.60 9.46
N TYR A 169 2.53 -8.97 8.23
CA TYR A 169 3.93 -9.04 7.84
C TYR A 169 4.64 -7.67 7.95
N TRP A 170 3.99 -6.60 7.50
CA TRP A 170 4.57 -5.25 7.60
C TRP A 170 4.76 -4.80 9.04
N ALA A 171 3.86 -5.22 9.94
CA ALA A 171 4.03 -5.00 11.36
C ALA A 171 5.19 -5.82 11.92
N ARG A 172 5.29 -7.13 11.60
CA ARG A 172 6.40 -8.00 12.04
C ARG A 172 7.75 -7.46 11.61
N THR A 173 7.92 -7.13 10.33
CA THR A 173 9.19 -6.66 9.78
C THR A 173 9.65 -5.32 10.34
N CYS A 174 8.70 -4.44 10.70
CA CYS A 174 9.03 -3.18 11.38
C CYS A 174 9.24 -3.37 12.88
N VAL A 175 8.37 -4.14 13.53
CA VAL A 175 8.36 -4.30 14.99
C VAL A 175 9.59 -5.06 15.47
N VAL A 176 10.00 -6.15 14.83
CA VAL A 176 11.11 -6.97 15.31
C VAL A 176 12.42 -6.18 15.48
N PRO A 177 12.94 -5.44 14.49
CA PRO A 177 14.12 -4.59 14.73
C PRO A 177 13.84 -3.47 15.74
N LEU A 178 12.62 -2.91 15.81
CA LEU A 178 12.24 -1.92 16.82
C LEU A 178 12.28 -2.46 18.25
N LEU A 179 11.98 -3.74 18.49
CA LEU A 179 12.11 -4.37 19.82
C LEU A 179 13.55 -4.26 20.32
N VAL A 180 14.53 -4.48 19.45
CA VAL A 180 15.96 -4.35 19.79
C VAL A 180 16.30 -2.88 20.10
N LEU A 181 15.83 -1.94 19.28
CA LEU A 181 16.04 -0.50 19.52
C LEU A 181 15.41 -0.04 20.84
N GLN A 182 14.21 -0.53 21.19
CA GLN A 182 13.59 -0.20 22.47
C GLN A 182 14.32 -0.83 23.67
N ALA A 183 14.87 -2.03 23.52
CA ALA A 183 15.63 -2.68 24.57
C ALA A 183 16.95 -1.95 24.84
N LEU A 184 17.64 -1.46 23.81
CA LEU A 184 18.97 -0.85 23.89
C LEU A 184 18.92 0.70 23.99
N LYS A 185 17.80 1.32 23.60
CA LYS A 185 17.54 2.76 23.72
C LYS A 185 18.65 3.64 23.13
N PRO A 186 19.07 3.42 21.86
CA PRO A 186 20.14 4.18 21.25
C PRO A 186 19.80 5.65 21.07
N ARG A 187 20.85 6.43 20.78
CA ARG A 187 20.71 7.84 20.40
C ARG A 187 21.34 8.10 19.05
N ALA A 188 20.67 8.94 18.26
CA ALA A 188 21.17 9.44 17.00
C ALA A 188 22.51 10.18 17.20
N ARG A 189 23.43 10.03 16.25
CA ARG A 189 24.71 10.77 16.27
C ARG A 189 24.47 12.27 16.16
N ASN A 190 23.45 12.68 15.38
CA ASN A 190 22.98 14.04 15.23
C ASN A 190 24.14 15.06 15.12
N PRO A 191 24.99 14.99 14.07
CA PRO A 191 26.25 15.74 13.99
C PRO A 191 26.02 17.26 14.01
N ARG A 192 24.87 17.72 13.54
CA ARG A 192 24.49 19.13 13.57
C ARG A 192 23.89 19.57 14.91
N ARG A 193 23.72 18.66 15.87
CA ARG A 193 23.17 18.90 17.22
C ARG A 193 21.80 19.61 17.18
N VAL A 194 20.95 19.22 16.26
CA VAL A 194 19.63 19.83 16.09
C VAL A 194 18.74 19.47 17.27
N SER A 195 18.09 20.48 17.88
CA SER A 195 17.06 20.33 18.93
C SER A 195 15.68 20.60 18.33
N PHE A 196 14.63 20.02 18.90
CA PHE A 196 13.24 20.15 18.44
C PHE A 196 12.31 20.67 19.56
N GLU A 197 12.84 21.34 20.59
CA GLU A 197 12.08 21.75 21.79
C GLU A 197 10.96 22.73 21.46
N GLU A 198 11.14 23.58 20.46
CA GLU A 198 10.21 24.65 20.09
C GLU A 198 8.89 24.17 19.47
N ILE A 199 8.74 22.88 19.13
CA ILE A 199 7.48 22.33 18.63
C ILE A 199 6.66 21.60 19.70
N PHE A 200 7.06 21.70 20.97
CA PHE A 200 6.33 21.13 22.11
C PHE A 200 5.59 22.23 22.87
N TRP A 201 4.35 21.97 23.28
CA TRP A 201 3.62 22.81 24.22
C TRP A 201 4.15 22.68 25.64
N THR A 202 4.36 21.44 26.04
CA THR A 202 4.89 21.11 27.37
C THR A 202 6.32 20.60 27.19
N PRO A 203 7.29 21.16 27.94
CA PRO A 203 8.65 20.65 27.92
C PRO A 203 8.65 19.12 28.04
N PRO A 204 9.35 18.35 27.16
CA PRO A 204 9.23 16.89 27.09
C PRO A 204 9.44 16.16 28.40
N GLY A 205 10.33 16.67 29.28
CA GLY A 205 10.57 16.13 30.62
C GLY A 205 9.37 16.24 31.57
N GLN A 206 8.46 17.16 31.32
CA GLN A 206 7.28 17.46 32.16
C GLN A 206 5.99 16.82 31.67
N VAL A 207 5.97 16.28 30.43
CA VAL A 207 4.80 15.57 29.90
C VAL A 207 4.55 14.34 30.76
N ARG A 208 3.37 14.25 31.38
CA ARG A 208 2.98 13.16 32.30
C ARG A 208 2.33 12.00 31.56
N ASP A 209 1.48 12.30 30.59
CA ASP A 209 0.73 11.29 29.80
C ASP A 209 1.08 11.42 28.32
N TRP A 210 1.93 10.53 27.84
CA TRP A 210 2.33 10.41 26.44
C TRP A 210 1.39 9.51 25.63
N ILE A 211 0.73 8.57 26.32
CA ILE A 211 -0.07 7.54 25.70
C ILE A 211 -1.53 7.96 25.72
N ARG A 212 -1.92 8.76 24.76
CA ARG A 212 -3.27 9.26 24.60
C ARG A 212 -3.90 8.61 23.37
N GLY A 213 -4.34 7.36 23.50
CA GLY A 213 -5.11 6.69 22.46
C GLY A 213 -6.62 6.87 22.63
N PRO A 214 -7.41 6.47 21.66
CA PRO A 214 -8.87 6.39 21.79
C PRO A 214 -9.24 5.20 22.71
N TYR A 215 -8.88 5.29 24.01
CA TYR A 215 -9.19 4.25 25.02
C TYR A 215 -10.69 4.18 25.36
N ARG A 216 -11.54 4.41 24.36
CA ARG A 216 -12.99 4.26 24.50
C ARG A 216 -13.42 2.79 24.59
N SER A 217 -12.53 1.85 24.24
CA SER A 217 -12.81 0.42 24.34
C SER A 217 -12.29 -0.17 25.67
N ARG A 218 -12.97 -1.24 26.15
CA ARG A 218 -12.52 -2.00 27.31
C ARG A 218 -11.10 -2.57 27.11
N TRP A 219 -10.77 -2.99 25.89
CA TRP A 219 -9.45 -3.51 25.54
C TRP A 219 -8.36 -2.42 25.62
N GLY A 220 -8.62 -1.21 25.16
CA GLY A 220 -7.67 -0.10 25.28
C GLY A 220 -7.31 0.20 26.73
N VAL A 221 -8.27 0.14 27.65
CA VAL A 221 -8.02 0.28 29.08
C VAL A 221 -7.15 -0.87 29.62
N VAL A 222 -7.45 -2.12 29.25
CA VAL A 222 -6.65 -3.31 29.64
C VAL A 222 -5.22 -3.18 29.16
N PHE A 223 -4.99 -2.86 27.88
CA PHE A 223 -3.65 -2.71 27.33
C PHE A 223 -2.86 -1.52 27.92
N LYS A 224 -3.53 -0.43 28.29
CA LYS A 224 -2.88 0.67 29.02
C LYS A 224 -2.37 0.22 30.40
N HIS A 225 -3.14 -0.61 31.09
CA HIS A 225 -2.68 -1.19 32.36
C HIS A 225 -1.51 -2.18 32.16
N ILE A 226 -1.57 -3.00 31.10
CA ILE A 226 -0.46 -3.89 30.73
C ILE A 226 0.80 -3.08 30.43
N ASP A 227 0.74 -2.00 29.65
CA ASP A 227 1.88 -1.11 29.41
C ASP A 227 2.45 -0.54 30.71
N THR A 228 1.60 -0.15 31.64
CA THR A 228 2.03 0.36 32.94
C THR A 228 2.78 -0.72 33.75
N VAL A 229 2.27 -1.94 33.79
CA VAL A 229 2.92 -3.06 34.47
C VAL A 229 4.25 -3.42 33.81
N LEU A 230 4.28 -3.48 32.48
CA LEU A 230 5.50 -3.74 31.71
C LEU A 230 6.59 -2.72 31.98
N ARG A 231 6.24 -1.41 32.10
CA ARG A 231 7.20 -0.36 32.47
C ARG A 231 7.87 -0.60 33.81
N TRP A 232 7.14 -1.17 34.77
CA TRP A 232 7.69 -1.44 36.10
C TRP A 232 8.50 -2.74 36.13
N THR A 233 8.15 -3.71 35.32
CA THR A 233 8.77 -5.03 35.31
C THR A 233 9.92 -5.17 34.30
N GLU A 234 9.96 -4.38 33.23
CA GLU A 234 11.01 -4.41 32.21
C GLU A 234 12.44 -4.36 32.79
N PRO A 235 12.75 -3.50 33.79
CA PRO A 235 14.08 -3.47 34.41
C PRO A 235 14.46 -4.76 35.19
N LEU A 236 13.46 -5.59 35.51
CA LEU A 236 13.65 -6.85 36.25
C LEU A 236 13.86 -8.05 35.35
N PHE A 237 13.72 -7.88 34.04
CA PHE A 237 13.90 -8.98 33.09
C PHE A 237 15.35 -9.49 33.08
N SER A 238 15.51 -10.80 32.97
CA SER A 238 16.81 -11.46 32.95
C SER A 238 17.67 -10.97 31.77
N LYS A 239 18.91 -10.60 32.02
CA LYS A 239 19.86 -10.26 30.96
C LYS A 239 20.05 -11.38 29.95
N VAL A 240 20.12 -12.63 30.42
CA VAL A 240 20.26 -13.81 29.56
C VAL A 240 19.02 -13.98 28.66
N ALA A 241 17.80 -13.80 29.19
CA ALA A 241 16.59 -13.86 28.39
C ALA A 241 16.55 -12.75 27.34
N ARG A 242 16.98 -11.54 27.71
CA ARG A 242 17.07 -10.40 26.80
C ARG A 242 18.09 -10.62 25.69
N GLU A 243 19.29 -11.07 25.99
CA GLU A 243 20.31 -11.40 24.99
C GLU A 243 19.83 -12.51 24.04
N SER A 244 19.21 -13.55 24.56
CA SER A 244 18.60 -14.61 23.75
C SER A 244 17.46 -14.10 22.85
N ALA A 245 16.65 -13.16 23.35
CA ALA A 245 15.57 -12.56 22.56
C ALA A 245 16.10 -11.64 21.45
N ILE A 246 17.17 -10.88 21.74
CA ILE A 246 17.86 -10.06 20.72
C ILE A 246 18.47 -10.97 19.64
N ALA A 247 19.13 -12.08 20.01
CA ALA A 247 19.64 -13.03 19.02
C ALA A 247 18.54 -13.57 18.11
N LYS A 248 17.38 -13.96 18.66
CA LYS A 248 16.23 -14.39 17.85
C LYS A 248 15.69 -13.28 16.93
N ALA A 249 15.73 -12.02 17.39
CA ALA A 249 15.31 -10.89 16.54
C ALA A 249 16.29 -10.68 15.39
N VAL A 250 17.58 -10.83 15.62
CA VAL A 250 18.61 -10.79 14.58
C VAL A 250 18.43 -11.93 13.58
N ASP A 251 18.27 -13.17 14.05
CA ASP A 251 18.01 -14.35 13.21
C ASP A 251 16.76 -14.15 12.34
N PHE A 252 15.68 -13.62 12.92
CA PHE A 252 14.45 -13.30 12.19
C PHE A 252 14.71 -12.31 11.04
N VAL A 253 15.47 -11.25 11.31
CA VAL A 253 15.79 -10.23 10.30
C VAL A 253 16.72 -10.81 9.22
N GLU A 254 17.77 -11.55 9.61
CA GLU A 254 18.72 -12.13 8.66
C GLU A 254 18.09 -13.13 7.69
N GLU A 255 17.18 -13.96 8.19
CA GLU A 255 16.42 -14.93 7.37
C GLU A 255 15.55 -14.23 6.32
N ARG A 256 15.05 -13.03 6.60
CA ARG A 256 14.12 -12.26 5.76
C ARG A 256 14.76 -11.13 4.96
N LEU A 257 16.08 -11.02 4.98
CA LEU A 257 16.80 -10.10 4.09
C LEU A 257 16.73 -10.61 2.64
N ASN A 258 16.20 -9.79 1.75
CA ASN A 258 15.99 -10.12 0.34
C ASN A 258 17.14 -9.58 -0.55
N GLY A 259 18.37 -9.68 -0.10
CA GLY A 259 19.50 -9.08 -0.82
C GLY A 259 19.30 -7.57 -0.97
N GLU A 260 19.43 -7.06 -2.18
CA GLU A 260 19.33 -5.61 -2.46
C GLU A 260 17.89 -5.04 -2.39
N ASP A 261 16.89 -5.82 -2.04
CA ASP A 261 15.53 -5.33 -1.77
C ASP A 261 15.25 -5.19 -0.27
N GLY A 262 16.19 -5.62 0.57
CA GLY A 262 16.18 -5.37 2.01
C GLY A 262 15.10 -6.13 2.78
N LEU A 263 14.88 -5.74 4.03
CA LEU A 263 13.90 -6.36 4.91
C LEU A 263 12.48 -5.95 4.53
N GLY A 264 11.64 -6.94 4.21
CA GLY A 264 10.24 -6.72 3.85
C GLY A 264 10.06 -5.84 2.60
N ALA A 265 11.14 -5.45 1.94
CA ALA A 265 11.20 -4.55 0.79
C ALA A 265 10.43 -3.21 0.99
N ILE A 266 10.31 -2.76 2.24
CA ILE A 266 9.67 -1.50 2.63
C ILE A 266 10.63 -0.63 3.45
N TYR A 267 10.62 0.68 3.19
CA TYR A 267 11.53 1.64 3.82
C TYR A 267 11.58 1.54 5.36
N PRO A 268 10.46 1.54 6.13
CA PRO A 268 10.53 1.55 7.58
C PRO A 268 11.25 0.31 8.16
N ALA A 269 10.98 -0.86 7.61
CA ALA A 269 11.61 -2.11 8.05
C ALA A 269 13.13 -2.09 7.80
N MET A 270 13.55 -1.61 6.63
CA MET A 270 14.96 -1.44 6.27
C MET A 270 15.66 -0.43 7.17
N ALA A 271 15.06 0.72 7.42
CA ALA A 271 15.61 1.76 8.28
C ALA A 271 15.82 1.23 9.72
N TYR A 272 14.83 0.55 10.28
CA TYR A 272 14.94 -0.03 11.62
C TYR A 272 15.94 -1.18 11.69
N ALA A 273 16.03 -2.03 10.67
CA ALA A 273 17.05 -3.08 10.60
C ALA A 273 18.46 -2.48 10.55
N LEU A 274 18.66 -1.43 9.77
CA LEU A 274 19.94 -0.72 9.71
C LEU A 274 20.34 -0.13 11.06
N MET A 275 19.41 0.53 11.76
CA MET A 275 19.63 1.05 13.11
C MET A 275 19.88 -0.08 14.12
N MET A 276 19.21 -1.23 13.96
CA MET A 276 19.43 -2.42 14.81
C MET A 276 20.86 -2.94 14.66
N TYR A 277 21.37 -3.12 13.46
CA TYR A 277 22.75 -3.55 13.25
C TYR A 277 23.75 -2.53 13.77
N ASP A 278 23.48 -1.24 13.63
CA ASP A 278 24.33 -0.17 14.15
C ASP A 278 24.43 -0.21 15.68
N VAL A 279 23.31 -0.28 16.40
CA VAL A 279 23.31 -0.32 17.88
C VAL A 279 23.94 -1.60 18.44
N LEU A 280 23.88 -2.69 17.69
CA LEU A 280 24.54 -3.97 18.04
C LEU A 280 26.05 -3.97 17.73
N GLY A 281 26.60 -2.89 17.15
CA GLY A 281 28.02 -2.71 16.92
C GLY A 281 28.54 -3.40 15.64
N TYR A 282 27.68 -3.75 14.70
CA TYR A 282 28.13 -4.22 13.38
C TYR A 282 28.86 -3.07 12.65
N PRO A 283 30.01 -3.31 12.02
CA PRO A 283 30.79 -2.27 11.35
C PRO A 283 30.05 -1.68 10.13
N GLU A 284 30.43 -0.48 9.70
CA GLU A 284 29.75 0.21 8.58
C GLU A 284 29.87 -0.53 7.25
N ASP A 285 30.96 -1.27 7.06
CA ASP A 285 31.23 -2.10 5.89
C ASP A 285 30.65 -3.52 6.00
N ASP A 286 29.91 -3.82 7.06
CA ASP A 286 29.19 -5.11 7.16
C ASP A 286 28.28 -5.31 5.93
N PRO A 287 28.36 -6.45 5.24
CA PRO A 287 27.60 -6.69 4.02
C PRO A 287 26.10 -6.46 4.16
N ARG A 288 25.51 -6.75 5.34
CA ARG A 288 24.07 -6.54 5.61
C ARG A 288 23.73 -5.05 5.64
N ARG A 289 24.53 -4.24 6.33
CA ARG A 289 24.36 -2.79 6.39
C ARG A 289 24.52 -2.15 5.02
N VAL A 290 25.57 -2.55 4.27
CA VAL A 290 25.81 -2.07 2.89
C VAL A 290 24.65 -2.42 1.97
N THR A 291 24.14 -3.64 2.06
CA THR A 291 23.01 -4.10 1.24
C THR A 291 21.73 -3.34 1.56
N ILE A 292 21.43 -3.11 2.84
CA ILE A 292 20.24 -2.34 3.24
C ILE A 292 20.34 -0.89 2.75
N TRP A 293 21.50 -0.25 2.83
CA TRP A 293 21.68 1.10 2.28
C TRP A 293 21.42 1.14 0.78
N LYS A 294 21.93 0.16 0.02
CA LYS A 294 21.65 0.06 -1.43
C LYS A 294 20.15 -0.12 -1.69
N ALA A 295 19.47 -0.92 -0.87
CA ALA A 295 18.03 -1.11 -0.97
C ALA A 295 17.26 0.20 -0.73
N ILE A 296 17.64 0.98 0.28
CA ILE A 296 17.06 2.29 0.58
C ILE A 296 17.35 3.28 -0.56
N ASP A 297 18.59 3.33 -1.06
CA ASP A 297 18.95 4.24 -2.16
C ASP A 297 18.16 3.95 -3.46
N LYS A 298 17.76 2.69 -3.70
CA LYS A 298 16.88 2.32 -4.83
C LYS A 298 15.44 2.86 -4.72
N LEU A 299 15.01 3.26 -3.53
CA LEU A 299 13.69 3.87 -3.32
C LEU A 299 13.68 5.37 -3.65
N LEU A 300 14.83 5.97 -3.93
CA LEU A 300 14.90 7.40 -4.23
C LEU A 300 14.44 7.69 -5.65
N VAL A 301 13.50 8.61 -5.77
CA VAL A 301 13.17 9.28 -7.02
C VAL A 301 13.97 10.58 -7.07
N GLU A 302 14.87 10.70 -8.05
CA GLU A 302 15.77 11.84 -8.17
C GLU A 302 15.52 12.59 -9.48
N THR A 303 15.28 13.89 -9.38
CA THR A 303 15.30 14.84 -10.48
C THR A 303 16.42 15.86 -10.25
N ASP A 304 16.63 16.75 -11.20
CA ASP A 304 17.62 17.83 -11.03
C ASP A 304 17.24 18.78 -9.88
N GLU A 305 15.95 18.94 -9.59
CA GLU A 305 15.42 19.92 -8.65
C GLU A 305 15.05 19.30 -7.30
N GLU A 306 14.52 18.09 -7.31
CA GLU A 306 13.92 17.44 -6.12
C GLU A 306 14.34 15.98 -5.98
N VAL A 307 14.33 15.51 -4.73
CA VAL A 307 14.47 14.09 -4.39
C VAL A 307 13.41 13.71 -3.36
N TYR A 308 12.79 12.57 -3.52
CA TYR A 308 12.01 11.97 -2.45
C TYR A 308 12.21 10.47 -2.36
N CYS A 309 12.08 9.92 -1.15
CA CYS A 309 12.15 8.50 -0.90
C CYS A 309 10.76 7.89 -0.97
N GLN A 310 10.58 6.87 -1.81
CA GLN A 310 9.38 6.07 -1.89
C GLN A 310 9.32 5.08 -0.71
N PRO A 311 8.12 4.65 -0.28
CA PRO A 311 7.99 3.63 0.76
C PRO A 311 8.42 2.24 0.32
N CYS A 312 8.18 1.91 -0.93
CA CYS A 312 8.53 0.68 -1.64
C CYS A 312 8.35 0.90 -3.14
N VAL A 313 8.57 -0.12 -3.94
CA VAL A 313 8.28 -0.16 -5.38
C VAL A 313 7.38 -1.33 -5.71
N SER A 314 6.62 -1.24 -6.80
CA SER A 314 5.54 -2.17 -7.18
C SER A 314 5.74 -2.84 -8.55
N PRO A 315 6.92 -3.36 -8.89
CA PRO A 315 7.19 -3.83 -10.25
C PRO A 315 6.33 -5.01 -10.68
N VAL A 316 5.96 -5.92 -9.77
CA VAL A 316 5.11 -7.07 -10.08
C VAL A 316 3.68 -6.61 -10.35
N TRP A 317 3.15 -5.75 -9.48
CA TRP A 317 1.82 -5.14 -9.62
C TRP A 317 1.71 -4.31 -10.89
N ASP A 318 2.65 -3.39 -11.12
CA ASP A 318 2.67 -2.53 -12.30
C ASP A 318 2.79 -3.33 -13.60
N THR A 319 3.62 -4.37 -13.62
CA THR A 319 3.80 -5.23 -14.80
C THR A 319 2.54 -6.03 -15.11
N SER A 320 1.91 -6.60 -14.09
CA SER A 320 0.71 -7.41 -14.28
C SER A 320 -0.47 -6.55 -14.78
N LEU A 321 -0.71 -5.39 -14.19
CA LEU A 321 -1.78 -4.48 -14.59
C LEU A 321 -1.54 -3.87 -15.98
N SER A 322 -0.30 -3.45 -16.27
CA SER A 322 0.10 -2.98 -17.61
C SER A 322 -0.11 -4.08 -18.65
N GLY A 323 0.25 -5.33 -18.32
CA GLY A 323 0.03 -6.48 -19.19
C GLY A 323 -1.45 -6.70 -19.50
N HIS A 324 -2.35 -6.64 -18.51
CA HIS A 324 -3.80 -6.73 -18.72
C HIS A 324 -4.34 -5.62 -19.63
N ALA A 325 -3.88 -4.39 -19.44
CA ALA A 325 -4.27 -3.28 -20.30
C ALA A 325 -3.76 -3.46 -21.75
N MET A 326 -2.52 -3.93 -21.91
CA MET A 326 -1.91 -4.18 -23.24
C MET A 326 -2.56 -5.34 -24.00
N ILE A 327 -2.91 -6.44 -23.31
CA ILE A 327 -3.70 -7.55 -23.94
C ILE A 327 -5.03 -7.01 -24.47
N GLU A 328 -5.73 -6.22 -23.67
CA GLU A 328 -7.03 -5.68 -24.08
C GLU A 328 -6.90 -4.70 -25.25
N ALA A 329 -5.86 -3.85 -25.21
CA ALA A 329 -5.58 -2.90 -26.27
C ALA A 329 -5.15 -3.58 -27.58
N ALA A 330 -4.34 -4.64 -27.53
CA ALA A 330 -3.94 -5.42 -28.71
C ALA A 330 -5.14 -6.04 -29.41
N ARG A 331 -6.13 -6.54 -28.67
CA ARG A 331 -7.38 -7.11 -29.23
C ARG A 331 -8.21 -6.10 -30.02
N THR A 332 -8.03 -4.81 -29.81
CA THR A 332 -8.70 -3.77 -30.61
C THR A 332 -8.18 -3.70 -32.06
N GLY A 333 -7.00 -4.25 -32.31
CA GLY A 333 -6.25 -4.11 -33.57
C GLY A 333 -5.59 -2.74 -33.74
N GLY A 334 -5.62 -1.89 -32.70
CA GLY A 334 -5.03 -0.55 -32.72
C GLY A 334 -3.55 -0.49 -32.34
N ILE A 335 -3.04 -1.53 -31.70
CA ILE A 335 -1.62 -1.69 -31.34
C ILE A 335 -1.16 -3.13 -31.56
N GLU A 336 0.12 -3.30 -31.85
CA GLU A 336 0.82 -4.58 -31.77
C GLU A 336 1.60 -4.59 -30.45
N ALA A 337 1.42 -5.61 -29.61
CA ALA A 337 2.01 -5.66 -28.27
C ALA A 337 2.42 -7.07 -27.84
N GLN A 338 2.43 -8.06 -28.76
CA GLN A 338 2.67 -9.44 -28.35
C GLN A 338 4.08 -9.66 -27.81
N ALA A 339 5.09 -9.03 -28.42
CA ALA A 339 6.47 -9.16 -27.95
C ALA A 339 6.68 -8.55 -26.56
N GLU A 340 6.08 -7.39 -26.31
CA GLU A 340 6.09 -6.71 -25.02
C GLU A 340 5.38 -7.53 -23.94
N LEU A 341 4.25 -8.14 -24.29
CA LEU A 341 3.48 -9.02 -23.40
C LEU A 341 4.25 -10.30 -23.06
N ASP A 342 4.87 -10.93 -24.05
CA ASP A 342 5.66 -12.15 -23.82
C ASP A 342 6.85 -11.86 -22.91
N ALA A 343 7.56 -10.76 -23.15
CA ALA A 343 8.67 -10.33 -22.28
C ALA A 343 8.21 -10.04 -20.84
N ALA A 344 7.06 -9.39 -20.67
CA ALA A 344 6.48 -9.13 -19.35
C ALA A 344 6.08 -10.43 -18.63
N CYS A 345 5.43 -11.34 -19.33
CA CYS A 345 5.04 -12.64 -18.77
C CYS A 345 6.26 -13.48 -18.37
N ASP A 346 7.30 -13.52 -19.21
CA ASP A 346 8.55 -14.24 -18.89
C ASP A 346 9.25 -13.61 -17.67
N TRP A 347 9.25 -12.28 -17.58
CA TRP A 347 9.79 -11.56 -16.44
C TRP A 347 9.04 -11.90 -15.14
N LEU A 348 7.71 -11.99 -15.18
CA LEU A 348 6.86 -12.38 -14.04
C LEU A 348 7.11 -13.84 -13.64
N VAL A 349 7.11 -14.80 -14.60
CA VAL A 349 7.34 -16.21 -14.30
C VAL A 349 8.69 -16.44 -13.60
N ALA A 350 9.74 -15.72 -14.03
CA ALA A 350 11.07 -15.79 -13.41
C ALA A 350 11.09 -15.33 -11.93
N ARG A 351 10.03 -14.68 -11.44
CA ARG A 351 9.93 -14.14 -10.06
C ARG A 351 8.92 -14.89 -9.19
N GLN A 352 8.33 -15.96 -9.68
CA GLN A 352 7.44 -16.78 -8.86
C GLN A 352 8.21 -17.40 -7.69
N VAL A 353 7.71 -17.24 -6.48
CA VAL A 353 8.27 -17.84 -5.27
C VAL A 353 7.79 -19.30 -5.19
N THR A 354 8.68 -20.23 -5.50
CA THR A 354 8.35 -21.67 -5.56
C THR A 354 9.14 -22.53 -4.57
N ASN A 355 10.16 -21.95 -3.91
CA ASN A 355 11.12 -22.68 -3.08
C ASN A 355 11.28 -22.13 -1.67
N VAL A 356 10.59 -21.04 -1.33
CA VAL A 356 10.62 -20.44 0.02
C VAL A 356 9.25 -20.64 0.68
N ARG A 357 9.25 -21.24 1.86
CA ARG A 357 8.10 -21.28 2.76
C ARG A 357 8.17 -20.06 3.65
N GLY A 358 7.42 -19.01 3.29
CA GLY A 358 7.39 -17.75 4.01
C GLY A 358 6.58 -17.81 5.32
N ASP A 359 6.38 -16.63 5.90
CA ASP A 359 5.66 -16.47 7.18
C ASP A 359 4.21 -16.96 7.12
N TRP A 360 3.59 -16.92 5.96
CA TRP A 360 2.24 -17.47 5.72
C TRP A 360 2.11 -18.94 6.13
N ALA A 361 3.20 -19.71 6.03
CA ALA A 361 3.22 -21.14 6.43
C ALA A 361 3.02 -21.34 7.93
N GLU A 362 3.19 -20.30 8.77
CA GLU A 362 2.92 -20.35 10.20
C GLU A 362 1.43 -20.57 10.53
N THR A 363 0.55 -20.11 9.62
CA THR A 363 -0.91 -20.31 9.71
C THR A 363 -1.44 -21.33 8.72
N ARG A 364 -0.69 -21.59 7.64
CA ARG A 364 -1.04 -22.52 6.54
C ARG A 364 0.09 -23.51 6.27
N PRO A 365 0.42 -24.41 7.21
CA PRO A 365 1.58 -25.30 7.07
C PRO A 365 1.46 -26.32 5.93
N ASP A 366 0.25 -26.58 5.45
CA ASP A 366 0.01 -27.56 4.38
C ASP A 366 0.00 -26.92 2.98
N ALA A 367 -0.01 -25.60 2.89
CA ALA A 367 0.06 -24.92 1.60
C ALA A 367 1.48 -24.98 1.02
N GLU A 368 1.59 -25.09 -0.30
CA GLU A 368 2.87 -25.09 -1.03
C GLU A 368 3.17 -23.69 -1.59
N PRO A 369 4.45 -23.27 -1.68
CA PRO A 369 4.83 -22.03 -2.33
C PRO A 369 4.36 -21.94 -3.77
N GLY A 370 3.94 -20.76 -4.23
CA GLY A 370 3.45 -20.58 -5.60
C GLY A 370 3.03 -19.14 -5.92
N GLY A 371 3.20 -18.21 -4.98
CA GLY A 371 2.80 -16.81 -5.14
C GLY A 371 3.89 -15.90 -5.71
N TRP A 372 3.55 -14.64 -5.88
CA TRP A 372 4.46 -13.54 -6.24
C TRP A 372 4.49 -12.49 -5.14
N ALA A 373 5.67 -11.92 -4.91
CA ALA A 373 5.79 -10.74 -4.08
C ALA A 373 5.34 -9.49 -4.88
N PHE A 374 4.91 -8.46 -4.19
CA PHE A 374 4.58 -7.15 -4.76
C PHE A 374 5.81 -6.41 -5.32
N GLN A 375 6.95 -6.55 -4.65
CA GLN A 375 8.22 -5.93 -4.98
C GLN A 375 9.07 -6.84 -5.90
N TYR A 376 10.30 -6.40 -6.23
CA TYR A 376 11.23 -7.22 -7.03
C TYR A 376 11.56 -8.55 -6.36
N ARG A 377 11.79 -8.53 -5.05
CA ARG A 377 12.05 -9.69 -4.23
C ARG A 377 11.59 -9.48 -2.79
N ASN A 378 10.69 -10.34 -2.34
CA ASN A 378 10.23 -10.40 -0.95
C ASN A 378 9.71 -11.82 -0.64
N ASP A 379 10.60 -12.80 -0.79
CA ASP A 379 10.26 -14.22 -0.93
C ASP A 379 9.50 -14.80 0.28
N HIS A 380 9.66 -14.22 1.48
CA HIS A 380 8.92 -14.64 2.68
C HIS A 380 7.48 -14.11 2.72
N TYR A 381 7.14 -13.15 1.86
CA TYR A 381 5.88 -12.42 1.87
C TYR A 381 5.29 -12.28 0.47
N PRO A 382 4.97 -13.41 -0.23
CA PRO A 382 4.21 -13.32 -1.46
C PRO A 382 2.84 -12.70 -1.17
N ASP A 383 2.37 -11.89 -2.10
CA ASP A 383 1.11 -11.15 -2.03
C ASP A 383 -0.01 -11.94 -2.72
N VAL A 384 -1.15 -12.07 -2.06
CA VAL A 384 -2.32 -12.81 -2.56
C VAL A 384 -2.96 -12.07 -3.75
N ASP A 385 -3.06 -10.74 -3.67
CA ASP A 385 -3.65 -9.92 -4.74
C ASP A 385 -2.78 -9.94 -6.00
N ASP A 386 -1.47 -9.69 -5.85
CA ASP A 386 -0.51 -9.81 -6.95
C ASP A 386 -0.53 -11.18 -7.58
N THR A 387 -0.53 -12.23 -6.76
CA THR A 387 -0.55 -13.61 -7.25
C THR A 387 -1.77 -13.88 -8.12
N ALA A 388 -2.95 -13.43 -7.69
CA ALA A 388 -4.17 -13.61 -8.48
C ALA A 388 -4.11 -12.85 -9.81
N VAL A 389 -3.67 -11.59 -9.79
CA VAL A 389 -3.60 -10.74 -11.00
C VAL A 389 -2.54 -11.23 -11.98
N VAL A 390 -1.34 -11.60 -11.50
CA VAL A 390 -0.28 -12.18 -12.34
C VAL A 390 -0.75 -13.47 -12.98
N ALA A 391 -1.32 -14.39 -12.20
CA ALA A 391 -1.77 -15.69 -12.72
C ALA A 391 -2.91 -15.54 -13.74
N MET A 392 -3.83 -14.58 -13.56
CA MET A 392 -4.85 -14.24 -14.55
C MET A 392 -4.21 -13.71 -15.85
N LEU A 393 -3.18 -12.89 -15.77
CA LEU A 393 -2.47 -12.39 -16.95
C LEU A 393 -1.79 -13.52 -17.72
N LEU A 394 -1.03 -14.37 -17.02
CA LEU A 394 -0.34 -15.52 -17.62
C LEU A 394 -1.32 -16.46 -18.30
N HIS A 395 -2.46 -16.76 -17.66
CA HIS A 395 -3.53 -17.58 -18.24
C HIS A 395 -4.15 -16.92 -19.49
N ARG A 396 -4.39 -15.60 -19.48
CA ARG A 396 -4.91 -14.84 -20.63
C ARG A 396 -3.93 -14.79 -21.81
N ASN A 397 -2.62 -14.70 -21.52
CA ASN A 397 -1.59 -14.72 -22.57
C ASN A 397 -1.53 -16.08 -23.27
N GLY A 398 -1.97 -17.16 -22.61
CA GLY A 398 -2.25 -18.46 -23.21
C GLY A 398 -1.02 -19.27 -23.64
N ARG A 399 0.18 -18.93 -23.16
CA ARG A 399 1.41 -19.67 -23.47
C ARG A 399 1.47 -20.95 -22.62
N PRO A 400 1.58 -22.15 -23.24
CA PRO A 400 1.57 -23.43 -22.53
C PRO A 400 2.68 -23.57 -21.47
N GLU A 401 3.84 -22.95 -21.68
CA GLU A 401 4.97 -22.96 -20.76
C GLU A 401 4.68 -22.25 -19.42
N HIS A 402 3.67 -21.40 -19.37
CA HIS A 402 3.25 -20.72 -18.14
C HIS A 402 2.21 -21.50 -17.32
N ALA A 403 1.66 -22.60 -17.86
CA ALA A 403 0.57 -23.35 -17.22
C ALA A 403 0.94 -23.88 -15.82
N GLU A 404 2.18 -24.34 -15.64
CA GLU A 404 2.66 -24.83 -14.34
C GLU A 404 2.71 -23.70 -13.30
N ALA A 405 3.14 -22.50 -13.70
CA ALA A 405 3.20 -21.34 -12.83
C ALA A 405 1.79 -20.92 -12.38
N VAL A 406 0.82 -20.92 -13.29
CA VAL A 406 -0.59 -20.63 -12.99
C VAL A 406 -1.16 -21.67 -12.01
N GLU A 407 -0.87 -22.96 -12.21
CA GLU A 407 -1.37 -24.03 -11.34
C GLU A 407 -0.76 -23.98 -9.93
N LYS A 408 0.54 -23.63 -9.79
CA LYS A 408 1.16 -23.39 -8.48
C LYS A 408 0.48 -22.23 -7.75
N ALA A 409 0.20 -21.12 -8.47
CA ALA A 409 -0.52 -19.98 -7.93
C ALA A 409 -1.92 -20.37 -7.44
N ARG A 410 -2.66 -21.15 -8.23
CA ARG A 410 -4.00 -21.65 -7.87
C ARG A 410 -3.97 -22.39 -6.53
N ARG A 411 -3.06 -23.37 -6.42
CA ARG A 411 -2.94 -24.17 -5.18
C ARG A 411 -2.59 -23.31 -3.96
N TRP A 412 -1.69 -22.34 -4.16
CA TRP A 412 -1.32 -21.43 -3.09
C TRP A 412 -2.48 -20.53 -2.67
N ILE A 413 -3.19 -19.91 -3.62
CA ILE A 413 -4.38 -19.07 -3.37
C ILE A 413 -5.47 -19.87 -2.62
N VAL A 414 -5.78 -21.09 -3.07
CA VAL A 414 -6.75 -21.97 -2.40
C VAL A 414 -6.31 -22.24 -0.95
N GLY A 415 -5.02 -22.51 -0.74
CA GLY A 415 -4.46 -22.75 0.59
C GLY A 415 -4.52 -21.54 1.52
N MET A 416 -4.50 -20.31 0.98
CA MET A 416 -4.50 -19.06 1.74
C MET A 416 -5.90 -18.58 2.14
N GLN A 417 -6.99 -19.26 1.76
CA GLN A 417 -8.34 -18.82 2.14
C GLN A 417 -8.51 -18.81 3.65
N SER A 418 -8.99 -17.71 4.21
CA SER A 418 -9.32 -17.58 5.62
C SER A 418 -10.60 -18.34 5.97
N ARG A 419 -10.79 -18.65 7.27
CA ARG A 419 -11.95 -19.43 7.77
C ARG A 419 -13.30 -18.77 7.50
N ASN A 420 -13.34 -17.43 7.40
CA ASN A 420 -14.55 -16.69 7.07
C ASN A 420 -14.89 -16.71 5.56
N GLY A 421 -14.04 -17.33 4.72
CA GLY A 421 -14.21 -17.45 3.29
C GLY A 421 -13.50 -16.37 2.45
N GLY A 422 -13.01 -15.29 3.06
CA GLY A 422 -12.24 -14.23 2.37
C GLY A 422 -10.74 -14.47 2.37
N TRP A 423 -10.00 -13.54 1.76
CA TRP A 423 -8.53 -13.51 1.76
C TRP A 423 -8.01 -12.15 2.26
N GLY A 424 -6.98 -12.20 3.14
CA GLY A 424 -6.08 -11.09 3.40
C GLY A 424 -5.01 -11.00 2.30
N ALA A 425 -4.22 -9.94 2.30
CA ALA A 425 -3.20 -9.76 1.27
C ALA A 425 -1.96 -10.66 1.45
N PHE A 426 -1.58 -10.98 2.69
CA PHE A 426 -0.35 -11.74 3.00
C PHE A 426 -0.56 -12.86 4.01
N ASP A 427 -1.50 -12.69 4.93
CA ASP A 427 -1.71 -13.60 6.05
C ASP A 427 -3.14 -14.18 6.02
N ALA A 428 -3.28 -15.45 6.36
CA ALA A 428 -4.60 -16.06 6.55
C ALA A 428 -5.01 -15.99 8.02
N ASP A 429 -6.31 -15.73 8.29
CA ASP A 429 -6.89 -15.63 9.63
C ASP A 429 -6.21 -14.59 10.55
N ASN A 430 -5.70 -13.48 9.97
CA ASN A 430 -5.06 -12.40 10.72
C ASN A 430 -6.09 -11.28 11.04
N ASP A 431 -7.09 -11.63 11.85
CA ASP A 431 -8.31 -10.87 12.09
C ASP A 431 -8.63 -10.61 13.58
N ARG A 432 -7.64 -10.74 14.47
CA ARG A 432 -7.81 -10.54 15.91
C ARG A 432 -7.97 -9.06 16.28
N GLU A 433 -9.10 -8.45 15.97
CA GLU A 433 -9.38 -7.00 16.11
C GLU A 433 -9.00 -6.40 17.46
N PHE A 434 -9.09 -7.15 18.57
CA PHE A 434 -8.70 -6.63 19.89
C PHE A 434 -7.23 -6.19 19.96
N LEU A 435 -6.35 -6.71 19.08
CA LEU A 435 -4.95 -6.29 19.00
C LEU A 435 -4.77 -4.86 18.48
N ASN A 436 -5.72 -4.34 17.71
CA ASN A 436 -5.71 -2.94 17.28
C ASN A 436 -5.85 -1.93 18.44
N HIS A 437 -6.16 -2.40 19.65
CA HIS A 437 -6.23 -1.56 20.85
C HIS A 437 -4.94 -1.53 21.67
N ILE A 438 -3.88 -2.19 21.23
CA ILE A 438 -2.55 -2.11 21.86
C ILE A 438 -2.02 -0.67 21.72
N PRO A 439 -1.42 -0.05 22.77
CA PRO A 439 -0.91 1.32 22.70
C PRO A 439 0.10 1.58 21.58
N PHE A 440 0.81 0.56 21.13
CA PHE A 440 1.71 0.62 19.98
C PHE A 440 0.94 0.68 18.64
N SER A 441 -0.30 0.22 18.62
CA SER A 441 -1.17 0.22 17.43
C SER A 441 -2.05 1.46 17.34
N ASP A 442 -1.56 2.65 17.76
CA ASP A 442 -2.32 3.90 17.68
C ASP A 442 -2.62 4.34 16.24
N HIS A 443 -1.96 3.69 15.27
CA HIS A 443 -2.17 3.84 13.83
C HIS A 443 -3.24 2.88 13.24
N GLY A 444 -3.71 1.85 13.97
CA GLY A 444 -4.77 0.94 13.52
C GLY A 444 -4.41 0.00 12.37
N ALA A 445 -3.11 -0.21 12.07
CA ALA A 445 -2.65 -0.98 10.91
C ALA A 445 -1.84 -2.23 11.32
N LEU A 446 -2.23 -2.88 12.42
CA LEU A 446 -1.49 -4.00 12.98
C LEU A 446 -1.83 -5.35 12.31
N LEU A 447 -3.01 -5.45 11.69
CA LEU A 447 -3.58 -6.70 11.18
C LEU A 447 -3.73 -6.69 9.67
N ASP A 448 -3.84 -7.88 9.09
CA ASP A 448 -4.15 -8.14 7.69
C ASP A 448 -5.43 -8.99 7.55
N PRO A 449 -6.60 -8.44 7.88
CA PRO A 449 -7.85 -9.17 7.78
C PRO A 449 -8.24 -9.39 6.32
N PRO A 450 -9.08 -10.40 6.01
CA PRO A 450 -9.73 -10.54 4.71
C PRO A 450 -10.48 -9.28 4.31
N THR A 451 -10.43 -8.94 3.01
CA THR A 451 -11.07 -7.75 2.45
C THR A 451 -11.80 -8.09 1.15
N ALA A 452 -12.80 -7.26 0.78
CA ALA A 452 -13.65 -7.53 -0.37
C ALA A 452 -12.87 -7.42 -1.70
N ASP A 453 -11.92 -6.49 -1.81
CA ASP A 453 -11.09 -6.29 -3.00
C ASP A 453 -10.17 -7.50 -3.27
N VAL A 454 -9.37 -7.94 -2.29
CA VAL A 454 -8.49 -9.12 -2.43
C VAL A 454 -9.32 -10.39 -2.65
N THR A 455 -10.43 -10.56 -1.91
CA THR A 455 -11.34 -11.68 -2.08
C THR A 455 -11.94 -11.72 -3.49
N GLY A 456 -12.33 -10.56 -4.02
CA GLY A 456 -12.83 -10.42 -5.39
C GLY A 456 -11.81 -10.88 -6.42
N ARG A 457 -10.52 -10.51 -6.26
CA ARG A 457 -9.45 -10.95 -7.17
C ARG A 457 -9.23 -12.44 -7.13
N CYS A 458 -9.24 -13.05 -5.94
CA CYS A 458 -9.10 -14.51 -5.82
C CYS A 458 -10.27 -15.26 -6.47
N ILE A 459 -11.52 -14.79 -6.30
CA ILE A 459 -12.68 -15.35 -6.98
C ILE A 459 -12.52 -15.21 -8.50
N SER A 460 -12.14 -14.03 -8.98
CA SER A 460 -11.92 -13.76 -10.41
C SER A 460 -10.92 -14.73 -11.01
N PHE A 461 -9.79 -14.96 -10.34
CA PHE A 461 -8.75 -15.86 -10.77
C PHE A 461 -9.23 -17.33 -10.82
N LEU A 462 -9.77 -17.83 -9.71
CA LEU A 462 -10.23 -19.24 -9.63
C LEU A 462 -11.37 -19.51 -10.61
N SER A 463 -12.30 -18.57 -10.77
CA SER A 463 -13.40 -18.67 -11.72
C SER A 463 -12.93 -18.61 -13.16
N GLN A 464 -11.91 -17.81 -13.48
CA GLN A 464 -11.30 -17.74 -14.81
C GLN A 464 -10.65 -19.07 -15.22
N LEU A 465 -10.10 -19.84 -14.29
CA LEU A 465 -9.56 -21.17 -14.54
C LEU A 465 -10.67 -22.22 -14.71
N GLY A 466 -11.76 -22.09 -13.98
CA GLY A 466 -12.94 -22.94 -14.11
C GLY A 466 -12.78 -24.36 -13.59
N HIS A 467 -11.89 -24.59 -12.60
CA HIS A 467 -11.75 -25.92 -11.98
C HIS A 467 -12.94 -26.24 -11.08
N GLU A 468 -13.64 -27.34 -11.34
CA GLU A 468 -14.80 -27.77 -10.55
C GLU A 468 -14.45 -28.03 -9.07
N GLU A 469 -13.24 -28.45 -8.78
CA GLU A 469 -12.75 -28.67 -7.40
C GLU A 469 -12.65 -27.39 -6.57
N ASP A 470 -12.53 -26.21 -7.20
CA ASP A 470 -12.46 -24.92 -6.52
C ASP A 470 -13.84 -24.33 -6.19
N ARG A 471 -14.91 -24.94 -6.69
CA ARG A 471 -16.28 -24.48 -6.48
C ARG A 471 -16.63 -24.24 -5.01
N PRO A 472 -16.32 -25.16 -4.06
CA PRO A 472 -16.62 -24.90 -2.64
C PRO A 472 -15.84 -23.72 -2.04
N VAL A 473 -14.64 -23.44 -2.55
CA VAL A 473 -13.82 -22.28 -2.17
C VAL A 473 -14.49 -21.00 -2.65
N ILE A 474 -14.90 -20.95 -3.91
CA ILE A 474 -15.60 -19.81 -4.53
C ILE A 474 -16.93 -19.55 -3.84
N GLU A 475 -17.73 -20.59 -3.53
CA GLU A 475 -19.02 -20.44 -2.84
C GLU A 475 -18.88 -19.80 -1.45
N ARG A 476 -17.87 -20.22 -0.66
CA ARG A 476 -17.58 -19.58 0.64
C ARG A 476 -17.18 -18.12 0.48
N ALA A 477 -16.40 -17.81 -0.54
CA ALA A 477 -15.95 -16.45 -0.83
C ALA A 477 -17.10 -15.55 -1.30
N LEU A 478 -18.02 -16.06 -2.11
CA LEU A 478 -19.24 -15.35 -2.51
C LEU A 478 -20.15 -15.05 -1.29
N ALA A 479 -20.24 -16.01 -0.34
CA ALA A 479 -20.96 -15.78 0.91
C ALA A 479 -20.31 -14.67 1.74
N TYR A 480 -18.96 -14.63 1.80
CA TYR A 480 -18.22 -13.54 2.43
C TYR A 480 -18.53 -12.19 1.76
N LEU A 481 -18.39 -12.08 0.44
CA LEU A 481 -18.68 -10.82 -0.29
C LEU A 481 -20.14 -10.34 -0.09
N ARG A 482 -21.09 -11.28 0.00
CA ARG A 482 -22.49 -10.93 0.28
C ARG A 482 -22.68 -10.33 1.67
N ALA A 483 -21.92 -10.81 2.65
CA ALA A 483 -21.95 -10.29 4.02
C ALA A 483 -21.26 -8.92 4.15
N GLU A 484 -20.25 -8.65 3.32
CA GLU A 484 -19.46 -7.41 3.34
C GLU A 484 -20.07 -6.28 2.49
N GLN A 485 -21.16 -6.53 1.75
CA GLN A 485 -21.79 -5.48 0.96
C GLN A 485 -22.37 -4.39 1.87
N GLU A 486 -21.96 -3.14 1.63
CA GLU A 486 -22.48 -1.99 2.35
C GLU A 486 -23.98 -1.76 2.08
N ARG A 487 -24.63 -1.00 2.96
CA ARG A 487 -26.07 -0.74 2.86
C ARG A 487 -26.46 0.01 1.58
N ASP A 488 -25.57 0.84 1.07
CA ASP A 488 -25.76 1.61 -0.17
C ASP A 488 -25.51 0.77 -1.43
N GLY A 489 -24.97 -0.44 -1.29
CA GLY A 489 -24.68 -1.38 -2.37
C GLY A 489 -23.22 -1.46 -2.78
N SER A 490 -22.36 -0.61 -2.23
CA SER A 490 -20.90 -0.61 -2.47
C SER A 490 -20.16 -1.69 -1.68
N TRP A 491 -18.86 -1.82 -1.93
CA TRP A 491 -17.91 -2.56 -1.07
C TRP A 491 -16.71 -1.71 -0.73
N TYR A 492 -16.28 -1.83 0.51
CA TYR A 492 -15.03 -1.24 0.99
C TYR A 492 -13.85 -1.83 0.24
N GLY A 493 -12.97 -0.96 -0.28
CA GLY A 493 -11.69 -1.31 -0.90
C GLY A 493 -10.54 -0.99 0.05
N ARG A 494 -9.78 -2.02 0.44
CA ARG A 494 -8.69 -1.87 1.41
C ARG A 494 -7.46 -1.22 0.80
N TRP A 495 -7.13 -1.55 -0.46
CA TRP A 495 -5.85 -1.23 -1.08
C TRP A 495 -5.91 -0.10 -2.10
N GLY A 496 -7.02 0.08 -2.80
CA GLY A 496 -7.29 1.23 -3.67
C GLY A 496 -8.39 2.11 -3.10
N THR A 497 -8.38 3.41 -3.41
CA THR A 497 -9.35 4.40 -2.91
C THR A 497 -10.68 4.27 -3.59
N ASN A 498 -11.69 4.03 -2.87
CA ASN A 498 -11.99 3.16 -1.74
C ASN A 498 -13.19 2.29 -2.15
N TYR A 499 -14.43 2.83 -2.04
CA TYR A 499 -15.66 2.12 -2.40
C TYR A 499 -15.79 1.92 -3.91
N VAL A 500 -15.30 2.85 -4.75
CA VAL A 500 -15.26 2.67 -6.21
C VAL A 500 -14.36 1.50 -6.58
N TYR A 501 -13.18 1.42 -5.97
CA TYR A 501 -12.23 0.33 -6.19
C TYR A 501 -12.76 -1.03 -5.73
N GLY A 502 -13.27 -1.11 -4.50
CA GLY A 502 -13.83 -2.34 -3.94
C GLY A 502 -15.04 -2.82 -4.75
N THR A 503 -15.92 -1.92 -5.13
CA THR A 503 -17.13 -2.26 -5.92
C THR A 503 -16.76 -2.76 -7.32
N TRP A 504 -15.78 -2.13 -7.97
CA TRP A 504 -15.27 -2.62 -9.25
C TRP A 504 -14.75 -4.05 -9.16
N THR A 505 -13.84 -4.33 -8.22
CA THR A 505 -13.23 -5.66 -8.09
C THR A 505 -14.26 -6.73 -7.80
N VAL A 506 -15.24 -6.43 -6.94
CA VAL A 506 -16.31 -7.37 -6.60
C VAL A 506 -17.24 -7.61 -7.80
N LEU A 507 -17.64 -6.57 -8.56
CA LEU A 507 -18.48 -6.76 -9.76
C LEU A 507 -17.80 -7.66 -10.79
N CYS A 508 -16.47 -7.50 -11.01
CA CYS A 508 -15.71 -8.41 -11.85
C CYS A 508 -15.74 -9.86 -11.34
N ALA A 509 -15.59 -10.04 -10.02
CA ALA A 509 -15.62 -11.36 -9.39
C ALA A 509 -16.99 -12.03 -9.52
N LEU A 510 -18.06 -11.29 -9.28
CA LEU A 510 -19.44 -11.81 -9.41
C LEU A 510 -19.73 -12.28 -10.84
N ASN A 511 -19.32 -11.49 -11.83
CA ASN A 511 -19.45 -11.89 -13.24
C ASN A 511 -18.62 -13.16 -13.55
N ALA A 512 -17.35 -13.20 -13.13
CA ALA A 512 -16.48 -14.35 -13.36
C ALA A 512 -17.02 -15.64 -12.73
N ALA A 513 -17.63 -15.52 -11.54
CA ALA A 513 -18.26 -16.63 -10.82
C ALA A 513 -19.65 -17.03 -11.38
N GLY A 514 -20.14 -16.35 -12.43
CA GLY A 514 -21.43 -16.63 -13.05
C GLY A 514 -22.64 -16.22 -12.23
N VAL A 515 -22.49 -15.24 -11.33
CA VAL A 515 -23.61 -14.66 -10.60
C VAL A 515 -24.49 -13.89 -11.60
N PRO A 516 -25.81 -14.14 -11.65
CA PRO A 516 -26.70 -13.46 -12.59
C PRO A 516 -26.63 -11.94 -12.44
N HIS A 517 -26.58 -11.21 -13.57
CA HIS A 517 -26.51 -9.75 -13.56
C HIS A 517 -27.76 -9.09 -12.95
N ASP A 518 -28.86 -9.83 -12.84
CA ASP A 518 -30.09 -9.40 -12.16
C ASP A 518 -30.15 -9.78 -10.67
N ASP A 519 -29.10 -10.39 -10.12
CA ASP A 519 -29.00 -10.60 -8.66
C ASP A 519 -29.13 -9.24 -7.92
N PRO A 520 -29.91 -9.18 -6.85
CA PRO A 520 -30.09 -7.95 -6.08
C PRO A 520 -28.78 -7.31 -5.59
N MET A 521 -27.74 -8.12 -5.33
CA MET A 521 -26.42 -7.65 -4.93
C MET A 521 -25.74 -6.88 -6.08
N VAL A 522 -25.80 -7.43 -7.30
CA VAL A 522 -25.25 -6.77 -8.50
C VAL A 522 -26.01 -5.50 -8.82
N ARG A 523 -27.34 -5.55 -8.80
CA ARG A 523 -28.19 -4.36 -9.10
C ARG A 523 -27.88 -3.20 -8.17
N ARG A 524 -27.83 -3.44 -6.85
CA ARG A 524 -27.53 -2.36 -5.89
C ARG A 524 -26.17 -1.72 -6.17
N ALA A 525 -25.16 -2.50 -6.53
CA ALA A 525 -23.83 -1.98 -6.84
C ALA A 525 -23.81 -1.16 -8.15
N VAL A 526 -24.54 -1.60 -9.16
CA VAL A 526 -24.71 -0.85 -10.43
C VAL A 526 -25.42 0.48 -10.15
N ASP A 527 -26.54 0.43 -9.43
CA ASP A 527 -27.32 1.64 -9.08
C ASP A 527 -26.45 2.62 -8.28
N TRP A 528 -25.66 2.12 -7.34
CA TRP A 528 -24.75 2.94 -6.56
C TRP A 528 -23.67 3.59 -7.45
N LEU A 529 -22.93 2.84 -8.28
CA LEU A 529 -21.93 3.41 -9.18
C LEU A 529 -22.52 4.48 -10.12
N VAL A 530 -23.72 4.23 -10.65
CA VAL A 530 -24.41 5.20 -11.53
C VAL A 530 -24.78 6.46 -10.75
N SER A 531 -25.21 6.32 -9.50
CA SER A 531 -25.69 7.44 -8.67
C SER A 531 -24.57 8.42 -8.27
N ILE A 532 -23.32 7.94 -8.16
CA ILE A 532 -22.18 8.77 -7.78
C ILE A 532 -21.39 9.32 -8.97
N GLN A 533 -21.84 9.09 -10.21
CA GLN A 533 -21.19 9.65 -11.38
C GLN A 533 -21.31 11.18 -11.39
N ARG A 534 -20.20 11.86 -11.61
CA ARG A 534 -20.14 13.32 -11.62
C ARG A 534 -20.71 13.92 -12.93
N ALA A 535 -21.01 15.20 -12.88
CA ALA A 535 -21.64 15.91 -14.02
C ALA A 535 -20.74 15.96 -15.28
N ASP A 536 -19.42 15.87 -15.13
CA ASP A 536 -18.46 15.83 -16.23
C ASP A 536 -18.35 14.44 -16.89
N GLY A 537 -19.03 13.44 -16.34
CA GLY A 537 -19.07 12.07 -16.82
C GLY A 537 -18.05 11.14 -16.16
N GLY A 538 -17.13 11.65 -15.35
CA GLY A 538 -16.15 10.86 -14.63
C GLY A 538 -16.61 10.42 -13.23
N TRP A 539 -15.71 9.77 -12.50
CA TRP A 539 -15.83 9.41 -11.09
C TRP A 539 -14.63 9.91 -10.33
N GLY A 540 -14.83 10.26 -9.08
CA GLY A 540 -13.76 10.72 -8.19
C GLY A 540 -14.16 10.56 -6.73
N GLU A 541 -13.44 9.72 -6.00
CA GLU A 541 -13.57 9.48 -4.57
C GLU A 541 -12.36 10.04 -3.84
N ASP A 542 -12.60 10.65 -2.69
CA ASP A 542 -11.60 11.26 -1.83
C ASP A 542 -11.15 10.28 -0.74
N GLU A 543 -9.87 10.34 -0.36
CA GLU A 543 -9.26 9.49 0.67
C GLU A 543 -9.93 9.65 2.04
N ARG A 544 -10.61 10.77 2.31
CA ARG A 544 -11.41 10.96 3.53
C ARG A 544 -12.51 9.91 3.70
N SER A 545 -12.90 9.19 2.64
CA SER A 545 -13.83 8.05 2.72
C SER A 545 -13.35 6.98 3.70
N TYR A 546 -12.04 6.81 3.88
CA TYR A 546 -11.46 5.92 4.90
C TYR A 546 -11.67 6.41 6.34
N ASP A 547 -11.75 7.73 6.54
CA ASP A 547 -11.93 8.34 7.87
C ASP A 547 -13.38 8.29 8.32
N VAL A 548 -14.30 8.57 7.39
CA VAL A 548 -15.74 8.69 7.69
C VAL A 548 -16.51 7.36 7.54
N GLY A 549 -15.90 6.36 6.83
CA GLY A 549 -16.52 5.05 6.64
C GLY A 549 -17.68 5.03 5.64
N HIS A 550 -17.70 5.93 4.68
CA HIS A 550 -18.62 5.97 3.54
C HIS A 550 -18.00 6.79 2.40
N TYR A 551 -18.55 6.66 1.19
CA TYR A 551 -18.10 7.41 0.03
C TYR A 551 -18.07 8.93 0.29
N VAL A 552 -16.97 9.57 -0.11
CA VAL A 552 -16.78 11.02 -0.14
C VAL A 552 -16.37 11.42 -1.54
N GLU A 553 -17.13 12.31 -2.17
CA GLU A 553 -16.81 12.80 -3.51
C GLU A 553 -15.52 13.64 -3.50
N ASN A 554 -14.61 13.38 -4.46
CA ASN A 554 -13.41 14.20 -4.66
C ASN A 554 -13.78 15.53 -5.35
N ALA A 555 -12.92 16.52 -5.22
CA ALA A 555 -13.10 17.83 -5.89
C ALA A 555 -13.12 17.72 -7.43
N GLU A 556 -12.41 16.73 -8.01
CA GLU A 556 -12.34 16.47 -9.44
C GLU A 556 -12.56 14.99 -9.76
N SER A 557 -12.99 14.69 -11.00
CA SER A 557 -13.01 13.31 -11.50
C SER A 557 -11.61 12.82 -11.77
N LEU A 558 -11.35 11.54 -11.48
CA LEU A 558 -10.04 10.92 -11.61
C LEU A 558 -10.03 9.91 -12.75
N PRO A 559 -9.05 9.94 -13.66
CA PRO A 559 -8.96 8.99 -14.77
C PRO A 559 -8.92 7.52 -14.32
N SER A 560 -8.16 7.20 -13.28
CA SER A 560 -8.06 5.84 -12.74
C SER A 560 -9.40 5.35 -12.17
N GLN A 561 -10.06 6.15 -11.36
CA GLN A 561 -11.35 5.81 -10.73
C GLN A 561 -12.50 5.78 -11.73
N THR A 562 -12.46 6.66 -12.74
CA THR A 562 -13.38 6.61 -13.88
C THR A 562 -13.25 5.28 -14.62
N ALA A 563 -12.01 4.83 -14.85
CA ALA A 563 -11.76 3.55 -15.49
C ALA A 563 -12.26 2.38 -14.63
N TRP A 564 -12.04 2.39 -13.32
CA TRP A 564 -12.55 1.34 -12.41
C TRP A 564 -14.08 1.25 -12.45
N ALA A 565 -14.77 2.37 -12.32
CA ALA A 565 -16.24 2.38 -12.40
C ALA A 565 -16.74 1.84 -13.74
N MET A 566 -16.12 2.24 -14.87
CA MET A 566 -16.43 1.71 -16.19
C MET A 566 -16.21 0.21 -16.29
N LEU A 567 -15.05 -0.30 -15.81
CA LEU A 567 -14.71 -1.73 -15.84
C LEU A 567 -15.71 -2.55 -15.01
N GLY A 568 -16.08 -2.06 -13.83
CA GLY A 568 -17.09 -2.70 -12.98
C GLY A 568 -18.47 -2.78 -13.65
N LEU A 569 -18.95 -1.68 -14.22
CA LEU A 569 -20.22 -1.65 -14.95
C LEU A 569 -20.19 -2.56 -16.19
N MET A 570 -19.11 -2.52 -16.96
CA MET A 570 -18.96 -3.35 -18.16
C MET A 570 -18.93 -4.84 -17.84
N SER A 571 -18.33 -5.25 -16.72
CA SER A 571 -18.26 -6.67 -16.32
C SER A 571 -19.65 -7.30 -16.15
N VAL A 572 -20.64 -6.53 -15.73
CA VAL A 572 -22.02 -6.98 -15.50
C VAL A 572 -22.98 -6.55 -16.60
N GLY A 573 -22.49 -6.49 -17.84
CA GLY A 573 -23.31 -6.29 -19.03
C GLY A 573 -23.78 -4.86 -19.29
N GLN A 574 -23.24 -3.86 -18.60
CA GLN A 574 -23.65 -2.45 -18.73
C GLN A 574 -22.81 -1.64 -19.74
N ALA A 575 -22.17 -2.29 -20.73
CA ALA A 575 -21.29 -1.62 -21.69
C ALA A 575 -21.96 -0.49 -22.50
N ASP A 576 -23.26 -0.62 -22.77
CA ASP A 576 -24.05 0.40 -23.49
C ASP A 576 -24.75 1.39 -22.55
N HIS A 577 -24.56 1.26 -21.22
CA HIS A 577 -25.21 2.16 -20.26
C HIS A 577 -24.70 3.59 -20.46
N PRO A 578 -25.58 4.62 -20.41
CA PRO A 578 -25.19 6.02 -20.60
C PRO A 578 -24.04 6.48 -19.68
N ALA A 579 -23.97 5.96 -18.46
CA ALA A 579 -22.87 6.28 -17.53
C ALA A 579 -21.52 5.80 -18.08
N VAL A 580 -21.41 4.60 -18.63
CA VAL A 580 -20.16 4.08 -19.24
C VAL A 580 -19.76 4.93 -20.44
N LEU A 581 -20.72 5.31 -21.29
CA LEU A 581 -20.44 6.15 -22.47
C LEU A 581 -19.99 7.57 -22.07
N ARG A 582 -20.58 8.17 -21.02
CA ARG A 582 -20.10 9.45 -20.49
C ARG A 582 -18.70 9.33 -19.87
N GLY A 583 -18.40 8.23 -19.16
CA GLY A 583 -17.05 7.95 -18.64
C GLY A 583 -16.01 7.84 -19.76
N ALA A 584 -16.34 7.15 -20.85
CA ALA A 584 -15.48 7.05 -22.01
C ALA A 584 -15.24 8.43 -22.67
N ALA A 585 -16.27 9.25 -22.80
CA ALA A 585 -16.16 10.60 -23.31
C ALA A 585 -15.32 11.50 -22.38
N TYR A 586 -15.40 11.31 -21.06
CA TYR A 586 -14.51 11.98 -20.10
C TYR A 586 -13.05 11.60 -20.35
N LEU A 587 -12.73 10.30 -20.42
CA LEU A 587 -11.38 9.83 -20.67
C LEU A 587 -10.83 10.30 -22.01
N GLN A 588 -11.63 10.29 -23.09
CA GLN A 588 -11.22 10.80 -24.40
C GLN A 588 -10.87 12.30 -24.36
N ARG A 589 -11.68 13.09 -23.66
CA ARG A 589 -11.51 14.54 -23.58
C ARG A 589 -10.32 14.96 -22.72
N THR A 590 -10.00 14.19 -21.69
CA THR A 590 -8.96 14.51 -20.70
C THR A 590 -7.61 13.90 -21.00
N GLN A 591 -7.49 13.06 -22.04
CA GLN A 591 -6.21 12.53 -22.50
C GLN A 591 -5.32 13.63 -23.03
N GLY A 592 -4.06 13.67 -22.58
CA GLY A 592 -3.05 14.58 -23.06
C GLY A 592 -2.54 14.24 -24.48
N PRO A 593 -1.86 15.18 -25.14
CA PRO A 593 -1.30 14.96 -26.48
C PRO A 593 -0.19 13.90 -26.51
N ASP A 594 0.43 13.60 -25.38
CA ASP A 594 1.41 12.52 -25.15
C ASP A 594 0.78 11.14 -25.06
N GLY A 595 -0.55 11.06 -25.00
CA GLY A 595 -1.32 9.83 -24.84
C GLY A 595 -1.58 9.46 -23.37
N GLU A 596 -1.17 10.28 -22.42
CA GLU A 596 -1.31 10.05 -20.99
C GLU A 596 -2.44 10.87 -20.37
N TRP A 597 -2.82 10.55 -19.14
CA TRP A 597 -3.73 11.36 -18.32
C TRP A 597 -2.98 11.97 -17.15
N GLN A 598 -3.51 13.07 -16.63
CA GLN A 598 -2.99 13.72 -15.44
C GLN A 598 -3.92 13.42 -14.25
N GLU A 599 -3.32 13.08 -13.11
CA GLU A 599 -4.03 12.80 -11.88
C GLU A 599 -3.19 13.33 -10.71
N ARG A 600 -3.77 14.23 -9.90
CA ARG A 600 -3.07 14.84 -8.76
C ARG A 600 -3.40 14.14 -7.46
N ALA A 601 -4.66 13.72 -7.29
CA ALA A 601 -5.12 13.03 -6.11
C ALA A 601 -4.38 11.70 -5.92
N TYR A 602 -4.33 11.25 -4.69
CA TYR A 602 -3.88 9.91 -4.35
C TYR A 602 -4.98 8.92 -4.77
N ASN A 603 -4.64 7.67 -4.93
CA ASN A 603 -5.55 6.68 -5.50
C ASN A 603 -5.48 5.32 -4.80
N ALA A 604 -4.72 5.26 -3.71
CA ALA A 604 -4.53 4.03 -2.93
C ALA A 604 -4.09 4.34 -1.51
N VAL A 605 -4.03 3.30 -0.70
CA VAL A 605 -3.62 3.39 0.69
C VAL A 605 -2.76 2.19 1.09
N GLY A 606 -1.65 2.45 1.76
CA GLY A 606 -0.91 1.41 2.47
C GLY A 606 -1.61 1.04 3.76
N PHE A 607 -1.93 2.06 4.58
CA PHE A 607 -2.65 1.88 5.84
C PHE A 607 -3.71 2.99 5.98
N PRO A 608 -5.01 2.66 6.00
CA PRO A 608 -6.07 3.63 6.16
C PRO A 608 -5.84 4.54 7.37
N ARG A 609 -6.01 5.86 7.18
CA ARG A 609 -5.81 6.92 8.20
C ARG A 609 -4.36 7.20 8.58
N VAL A 610 -3.38 6.46 8.05
CA VAL A 610 -1.98 6.54 8.49
C VAL A 610 -1.02 6.74 7.35
N PHE A 611 -1.30 6.14 6.18
CA PHE A 611 -0.34 6.09 5.10
C PHE A 611 -1.04 5.89 3.75
N TYR A 612 -1.11 6.95 2.96
CA TYR A 612 -1.75 6.97 1.66
C TYR A 612 -0.72 6.94 0.55
N LEU A 613 -1.14 6.45 -0.63
CA LEU A 613 -0.27 6.19 -1.76
C LEU A 613 -0.86 6.77 -3.04
N LYS A 614 0.03 7.21 -3.92
CA LYS A 614 -0.28 7.57 -5.29
C LYS A 614 0.52 6.69 -6.24
N TYR A 615 -0.18 5.77 -6.90
CA TYR A 615 0.39 4.96 -7.97
C TYR A 615 0.37 5.77 -9.27
N HIS A 616 1.53 6.18 -9.75
CA HIS A 616 1.64 6.98 -10.96
C HIS A 616 1.27 6.19 -12.23
N GLY A 617 1.34 4.86 -12.20
CA GLY A 617 0.92 3.98 -13.29
C GLY A 617 -0.59 3.91 -13.48
N TYR A 618 -1.40 4.07 -12.40
CA TYR A 618 -2.87 3.90 -12.44
C TYR A 618 -3.54 4.80 -13.47
N ARG A 619 -3.11 6.03 -13.60
CA ARG A 619 -3.58 6.99 -14.59
C ARG A 619 -3.23 6.63 -16.04
N LEU A 620 -2.33 5.65 -16.26
CA LEU A 620 -1.89 5.22 -17.58
C LEU A 620 -2.62 3.96 -18.03
N PHE A 621 -2.48 2.87 -17.28
CA PHE A 621 -2.97 1.57 -17.72
C PHE A 621 -4.47 1.35 -17.47
N PHE A 622 -5.10 1.90 -16.41
CA PHE A 622 -6.54 1.71 -16.20
C PHE A 622 -7.41 2.41 -17.24
N PRO A 623 -7.17 3.69 -17.63
CA PRO A 623 -7.92 4.31 -18.72
C PRO A 623 -7.73 3.59 -20.06
N LEU A 624 -6.51 3.15 -20.38
CA LEU A 624 -6.24 2.32 -21.56
C LEU A 624 -7.06 1.04 -21.53
N PHE A 625 -7.06 0.34 -20.39
CA PHE A 625 -7.81 -0.89 -20.20
C PHE A 625 -9.33 -0.68 -20.39
N ALA A 626 -9.90 0.33 -19.73
CA ALA A 626 -11.33 0.61 -19.80
C ALA A 626 -11.80 0.98 -21.21
N LEU A 627 -11.07 1.87 -21.92
CA LEU A 627 -11.40 2.24 -23.29
C LEU A 627 -11.26 1.07 -24.26
N SER A 628 -10.22 0.24 -24.09
CA SER A 628 -9.99 -0.95 -24.92
C SER A 628 -11.08 -1.99 -24.70
N ARG A 629 -11.45 -2.26 -23.45
CA ARG A 629 -12.53 -3.16 -23.08
C ARG A 629 -13.87 -2.71 -23.68
N LEU A 630 -14.20 -1.44 -23.55
CA LEU A 630 -15.42 -0.88 -24.13
C LEU A 630 -15.45 -1.08 -25.64
N HIS A 631 -14.35 -0.75 -26.34
CA HIS A 631 -14.25 -0.94 -27.79
C HIS A 631 -14.45 -2.41 -28.19
N ASN A 632 -13.79 -3.35 -27.50
CA ASN A 632 -13.88 -4.77 -27.78
C ASN A 632 -15.30 -5.32 -27.55
N LEU A 633 -15.97 -4.92 -26.47
CA LEU A 633 -17.35 -5.32 -26.16
C LEU A 633 -18.35 -4.79 -27.18
N GLN A 634 -18.18 -3.56 -27.66
CA GLN A 634 -19.08 -2.97 -28.66
C GLN A 634 -18.93 -3.62 -30.04
N ARG A 635 -17.75 -4.17 -30.36
CA ARG A 635 -17.51 -4.91 -31.61
C ARG A 635 -17.84 -6.40 -31.50
N GLY A 636 -17.80 -6.96 -30.30
CA GLY A 636 -18.06 -8.37 -30.04
C GLY A 636 -19.53 -8.75 -30.17
N ASN A 637 -19.80 -9.99 -30.57
CA ASN A 637 -21.17 -10.49 -30.71
C ASN A 637 -21.85 -10.76 -29.37
N SER A 638 -21.09 -11.25 -28.37
CA SER A 638 -21.64 -11.63 -27.05
C SER A 638 -21.81 -10.44 -26.11
N ARG A 639 -20.98 -9.41 -26.25
CA ARG A 639 -20.88 -8.28 -25.30
C ARG A 639 -20.61 -8.69 -23.84
N GLU A 640 -20.08 -9.89 -23.65
CA GLU A 640 -19.80 -10.46 -22.34
C GLU A 640 -18.29 -10.40 -22.03
N VAL A 641 -17.97 -10.12 -20.76
CA VAL A 641 -16.62 -10.21 -20.24
C VAL A 641 -16.35 -11.65 -19.82
N SER A 642 -15.49 -12.33 -20.55
CA SER A 642 -15.17 -13.74 -20.34
C SER A 642 -13.96 -14.01 -19.43
N PHE A 643 -13.35 -12.96 -18.89
CA PHE A 643 -12.19 -13.06 -18.00
C PHE A 643 -12.49 -12.36 -16.68
N GLY A 644 -11.82 -12.81 -15.61
CA GLY A 644 -12.08 -12.35 -14.25
C GLY A 644 -11.62 -10.92 -13.94
N PHE A 645 -10.94 -10.26 -14.89
CA PHE A 645 -10.36 -8.95 -14.64
C PHE A 645 -10.68 -7.97 -15.76
#